data_cd14202cf63fc1641f9af2ad639dd24a
#
_entry.id   cd14202cf63fc1641f9af2ad639dd24a
#
_cell.length_a   1.000
_cell.length_b   1.000
_cell.length_c   1.000
_cell.angle_alpha   90.00
_cell.angle_beta   90.00
_cell.angle_gamma   90.00
#
_symmetry.space_group_name_H-M   'P 1'
#
loop_
_entity.id
_entity.type
_entity.pdbx_description
1 polymer ?
#
loop_
_entity_poly.entity_id
_entity_poly.type
_entity_poly.pdbx_seq_one_letter_code
_entity_poly.pdbx_strand_id
1 'polypeptide(L)'
;FYLLIYTLSGKAQSISFLHLTTDDGLPNNSISSIYQDEREFMWFGTRNGIGVYNGKKIKIYQKEKDISNSILYNDIYHITGDRNGHVFIMTNRGISVYDIEKDLFSTITRNNMKAQFFSGYLYAATSKQIFKYNGNKLEPFYKFPDNEGYIRKLYIHNDSILIGSDRGVYILTPQKELTHPITAGNISDIFRDSNGEYWITASSGHGLYRIQGEQIDRFQCKEEDPTTISSNFTHRCCEDTEGNIWIGTFNGLNKYDKNTGEFYRYFKQEHNKSLSHSSIWGLYCDKQGTIWIGTYSGGINYFNPQKQIYREYQASSKEEEGLSSPIIGRMLEDCEGNLWICTERGGINKYNPATRTYKRYLSKSSSCNLPHDNVRAVYYDSLQQVLWLGIHLKGLNRLDMKTGHFTQYKNKKGDSSSLPSNLVEDIIPYQKQLILATANGVTLFNPQTGKCKLLFQDKNALYNTISTIGLTLDHEGTLWIANNNSGACAYHFDSQKFSIYKHKNSNKHSLSSNSINSIYEDSQKRLWFSTNENGLDLYRKETDDFINFDKRKNGLASNVIYNICELSPEKLLVTTDKGFSILDYQHKEFRNYDELPLSCISENALYKSRKGEIFIGGTTGMISFQEKDLEQAPRSY
;
A
#
# COMPACT_ATOMS: atom_id res chain seq x y z
N PHE A 1 -10.21 -40.88 8.20
CA PHE A 1 -9.70 -40.09 7.07
C PHE A 1 -10.48 -38.77 7.03
N TYR A 2 -10.04 -37.74 7.77
CA TYR A 2 -10.50 -36.36 7.60
C TYR A 2 -9.59 -35.70 6.58
N LEU A 3 -10.11 -35.44 5.40
CA LEU A 3 -9.50 -34.57 4.40
C LEU A 3 -9.55 -33.14 4.94
N LEU A 4 -8.43 -32.61 5.40
CA LEU A 4 -8.26 -31.17 5.63
C LEU A 4 -8.21 -30.49 4.26
N ILE A 5 -9.32 -29.93 3.82
CA ILE A 5 -9.38 -29.00 2.69
C ILE A 5 -8.76 -27.70 3.18
N TYR A 6 -7.51 -27.47 2.82
CA TYR A 6 -6.89 -26.14 2.91
C TYR A 6 -7.60 -25.23 1.90
N THR A 7 -8.51 -24.41 2.37
CA THR A 7 -9.00 -23.28 1.60
C THR A 7 -7.87 -22.25 1.51
N LEU A 8 -7.11 -22.29 0.43
CA LEU A 8 -6.27 -21.19 -0.01
C LEU A 8 -7.19 -20.01 -0.38
N SER A 9 -7.57 -19.20 0.58
CA SER A 9 -8.22 -17.93 0.30
C SER A 9 -7.19 -17.02 -0.34
N GLY A 10 -7.27 -16.82 -1.66
CA GLY A 10 -6.53 -15.81 -2.38
C GLY A 10 -6.92 -14.42 -1.85
N LYS A 11 -6.27 -13.96 -0.76
CA LYS A 11 -6.47 -12.59 -0.28
C LYS A 11 -5.82 -11.63 -1.28
N ALA A 12 -6.60 -10.70 -1.80
CA ALA A 12 -6.13 -9.65 -2.69
C ALA A 12 -4.92 -8.92 -2.11
N GLN A 13 -3.99 -8.51 -2.98
CA GLN A 13 -2.93 -7.58 -2.62
C GLN A 13 -3.58 -6.31 -2.05
N SER A 14 -3.13 -5.81 -0.91
CA SER A 14 -3.67 -4.58 -0.34
C SER A 14 -3.38 -3.42 -1.29
N ILE A 15 -4.44 -2.75 -1.76
CA ILE A 15 -4.35 -1.56 -2.61
C ILE A 15 -4.63 -0.34 -1.73
N SER A 16 -3.76 0.65 -1.82
CA SER A 16 -3.98 1.97 -1.24
C SER A 16 -4.64 2.87 -2.26
N PHE A 17 -5.86 3.32 -1.97
CA PHE A 17 -6.61 4.22 -2.82
C PHE A 17 -6.41 5.67 -2.39
N LEU A 18 -6.19 6.55 -3.37
CA LEU A 18 -6.30 7.99 -3.23
C LEU A 18 -7.72 8.42 -3.56
N HIS A 19 -8.18 9.54 -3.02
CA HIS A 19 -9.56 9.99 -3.15
C HIS A 19 -9.65 11.42 -3.68
N LEU A 20 -10.70 11.69 -4.46
CA LEU A 20 -11.16 13.05 -4.78
C LEU A 20 -12.65 13.13 -4.46
N THR A 21 -13.02 14.15 -3.72
CA THR A 21 -14.39 14.39 -3.24
C THR A 21 -14.86 15.81 -3.54
N THR A 22 -16.02 16.18 -3.07
CA THR A 22 -16.49 17.58 -3.09
C THR A 22 -15.57 18.52 -2.33
N ASP A 23 -14.84 18.04 -1.32
CA ASP A 23 -13.86 18.83 -0.57
C ASP A 23 -12.63 19.17 -1.43
N ASP A 24 -12.34 18.34 -2.45
CA ASP A 24 -11.28 18.58 -3.44
C ASP A 24 -11.77 19.34 -4.67
N GLY A 25 -13.06 19.71 -4.71
CA GLY A 25 -13.66 20.49 -5.78
C GLY A 25 -14.48 19.69 -6.79
N LEU A 26 -14.86 18.44 -6.54
CA LEU A 26 -15.83 17.75 -7.38
C LEU A 26 -17.21 18.39 -7.25
N PRO A 27 -17.99 18.50 -8.35
CA PRO A 27 -19.33 19.07 -8.28
C PRO A 27 -20.34 18.17 -7.53
N ASN A 28 -20.05 16.89 -7.41
CA ASN A 28 -20.83 15.91 -6.64
C ASN A 28 -20.05 14.61 -6.46
N ASN A 29 -20.28 13.89 -5.36
CA ASN A 29 -19.60 12.61 -5.05
C ASN A 29 -20.22 11.39 -5.75
N SER A 30 -21.32 11.55 -6.51
CA SER A 30 -21.93 10.48 -7.31
C SER A 30 -21.37 10.51 -8.73
N ILE A 31 -20.49 9.57 -9.05
CA ILE A 31 -19.76 9.54 -10.32
C ILE A 31 -20.38 8.51 -11.26
N SER A 32 -20.79 8.94 -12.42
CA SER A 32 -21.44 8.10 -13.44
C SER A 32 -20.54 7.76 -14.62
N SER A 33 -19.56 8.61 -14.94
CA SER A 33 -18.69 8.44 -16.10
C SER A 33 -17.31 9.06 -15.86
N ILE A 34 -16.29 8.44 -16.44
CA ILE A 34 -14.91 8.90 -16.40
C ILE A 34 -14.36 8.83 -17.82
N TYR A 35 -13.66 9.87 -18.26
CA TYR A 35 -13.05 9.96 -19.58
C TYR A 35 -11.75 10.78 -19.50
N GLN A 36 -10.71 10.42 -20.27
CA GLN A 36 -9.49 11.21 -20.44
C GLN A 36 -9.45 11.84 -21.82
N ASP A 37 -9.28 13.17 -21.88
CA ASP A 37 -9.12 13.89 -23.15
C ASP A 37 -7.69 13.79 -23.71
N GLU A 38 -7.45 14.37 -24.89
CA GLU A 38 -6.13 14.37 -25.54
C GLU A 38 -5.07 15.18 -24.79
N ARG A 39 -5.46 16.14 -23.93
CA ARG A 39 -4.57 16.91 -23.05
C ARG A 39 -4.26 16.15 -21.76
N GLU A 40 -4.76 14.90 -21.65
CA GLU A 40 -4.64 14.02 -20.51
C GLU A 40 -5.46 14.51 -19.29
N PHE A 41 -6.38 15.46 -19.45
CA PHE A 41 -7.28 15.87 -18.39
C PHE A 41 -8.39 14.84 -18.19
N MET A 42 -8.69 14.59 -16.90
CA MET A 42 -9.73 13.64 -16.51
C MET A 42 -11.07 14.32 -16.38
N TRP A 43 -12.08 13.83 -17.09
CA TRP A 43 -13.45 14.29 -17.07
C TRP A 43 -14.31 13.38 -16.22
N PHE A 44 -14.91 13.93 -15.18
CA PHE A 44 -15.79 13.22 -14.26
C PHE A 44 -17.22 13.68 -14.42
N GLY A 45 -18.06 12.82 -14.99
CA GLY A 45 -19.50 13.05 -15.06
C GLY A 45 -20.16 12.74 -13.72
N THR A 46 -20.93 13.68 -13.21
CA THR A 46 -21.62 13.56 -11.92
C THR A 46 -23.10 13.86 -12.04
N ARG A 47 -23.84 13.69 -10.95
CA ARG A 47 -25.26 14.08 -10.90
C ARG A 47 -25.48 15.60 -10.85
N ASN A 48 -24.44 16.38 -10.66
CA ASN A 48 -24.52 17.83 -10.56
C ASN A 48 -23.45 18.56 -11.40
N GLY A 49 -23.24 18.13 -12.63
CA GLY A 49 -22.29 18.71 -13.56
C GLY A 49 -21.07 17.86 -13.81
N ILE A 50 -20.05 18.48 -14.36
CA ILE A 50 -18.79 17.84 -14.78
C ILE A 50 -17.64 18.46 -14.00
N GLY A 51 -16.77 17.63 -13.44
CA GLY A 51 -15.47 18.02 -12.94
C GLY A 51 -14.37 17.69 -13.95
N VAL A 52 -13.52 18.64 -14.32
CA VAL A 52 -12.35 18.41 -15.18
C VAL A 52 -11.10 18.60 -14.39
N TYR A 53 -10.36 17.53 -14.17
CA TYR A 53 -9.15 17.47 -13.34
C TYR A 53 -7.90 17.49 -14.20
N ASN A 54 -6.99 18.41 -13.94
CA ASN A 54 -5.73 18.59 -14.67
C ASN A 54 -4.49 18.08 -13.92
N GLY A 55 -4.68 17.20 -12.93
CA GLY A 55 -3.60 16.74 -12.04
C GLY A 55 -3.41 17.57 -10.76
N LYS A 56 -3.94 18.81 -10.71
CA LYS A 56 -3.79 19.71 -9.56
C LYS A 56 -5.11 20.31 -9.08
N LYS A 57 -6.00 20.70 -10.00
CA LYS A 57 -7.26 21.40 -9.70
C LYS A 57 -8.40 20.82 -10.53
N ILE A 58 -9.60 20.96 -10.02
CA ILE A 58 -10.84 20.56 -10.71
C ILE A 58 -11.55 21.82 -11.19
N LYS A 59 -11.77 21.94 -12.51
CA LYS A 59 -12.65 22.93 -13.14
C LYS A 59 -14.06 22.35 -13.23
N ILE A 60 -15.08 23.09 -12.79
CA ILE A 60 -16.47 22.65 -12.79
C ILE A 60 -17.22 23.25 -13.98
N TYR A 61 -18.03 22.43 -14.66
CA TYR A 61 -18.99 22.86 -15.65
C TYR A 61 -20.38 22.40 -15.24
N GLN A 62 -21.30 23.37 -15.15
CA GLN A 62 -22.70 23.14 -14.79
C GLN A 62 -23.63 23.85 -15.76
N LYS A 63 -24.93 23.48 -15.76
CA LYS A 63 -25.96 24.20 -16.45
C LYS A 63 -26.18 25.53 -15.77
N GLU A 64 -25.93 26.62 -16.49
CA GLU A 64 -26.21 27.99 -16.06
C GLU A 64 -27.46 28.53 -16.73
N LYS A 65 -28.27 29.30 -15.98
CA LYS A 65 -29.42 30.01 -16.53
C LYS A 65 -28.92 31.14 -17.42
N ASP A 66 -29.55 31.28 -18.58
CA ASP A 66 -29.30 32.36 -19.54
C ASP A 66 -27.91 32.42 -20.19
N ILE A 67 -27.05 31.39 -19.96
CA ILE A 67 -25.78 31.26 -20.65
C ILE A 67 -25.90 30.19 -21.74
N SER A 68 -25.77 30.62 -23.00
CA SER A 68 -25.79 29.72 -24.16
C SER A 68 -24.64 28.74 -24.19
N ASN A 69 -23.47 29.14 -23.60
CA ASN A 69 -22.26 28.31 -23.49
C ASN A 69 -22.25 27.50 -22.19
N SER A 70 -23.20 26.62 -22.01
CA SER A 70 -23.26 25.70 -20.87
C SER A 70 -23.80 24.32 -21.29
N ILE A 71 -23.57 23.32 -20.46
CA ILE A 71 -24.10 21.98 -20.67
C ILE A 71 -25.65 21.98 -20.64
N LEU A 72 -26.29 21.02 -21.33
CA LEU A 72 -27.74 20.92 -21.40
C LEU A 72 -28.42 20.67 -20.06
N TYR A 73 -27.78 19.84 -19.21
CA TYR A 73 -28.31 19.43 -17.93
C TYR A 73 -27.21 18.90 -17.01
N ASN A 74 -27.39 19.00 -15.69
CA ASN A 74 -26.35 18.65 -14.71
C ASN A 74 -26.22 17.16 -14.43
N ASP A 75 -27.25 16.36 -14.67
CA ASP A 75 -27.19 14.91 -14.46
C ASP A 75 -26.54 14.23 -15.67
N ILE A 76 -25.23 13.97 -15.53
CA ILE A 76 -24.39 13.37 -16.57
C ILE A 76 -24.39 11.86 -16.37
N TYR A 77 -24.63 11.09 -17.42
CA TYR A 77 -24.54 9.63 -17.33
C TYR A 77 -23.47 9.00 -18.21
N HIS A 78 -22.96 9.72 -19.23
CA HIS A 78 -21.83 9.24 -20.02
C HIS A 78 -21.06 10.38 -20.66
N ILE A 79 -19.73 10.22 -20.76
CA ILE A 79 -18.80 11.12 -21.44
C ILE A 79 -17.94 10.27 -22.38
N THR A 80 -17.72 10.74 -23.59
CA THR A 80 -16.78 10.17 -24.57
C THR A 80 -16.18 11.29 -25.40
N GLY A 81 -15.15 11.03 -26.19
CA GLY A 81 -14.53 12.03 -27.07
C GLY A 81 -14.02 11.43 -28.36
N ASP A 82 -13.71 12.29 -29.32
CA ASP A 82 -13.16 11.92 -30.62
C ASP A 82 -11.63 11.89 -30.63
N ARG A 83 -10.99 12.27 -29.50
CA ARG A 83 -9.54 12.45 -29.37
C ARG A 83 -8.98 13.46 -30.37
N ASN A 84 -9.82 14.36 -30.85
CA ASN A 84 -9.51 15.40 -31.85
C ASN A 84 -10.15 16.73 -31.46
N GLY A 85 -10.17 17.05 -30.17
CA GLY A 85 -10.64 18.31 -29.63
C GLY A 85 -12.11 18.37 -29.25
N HIS A 86 -12.87 17.28 -29.35
CA HIS A 86 -14.28 17.30 -28.98
C HIS A 86 -14.62 16.27 -27.90
N VAL A 87 -15.30 16.72 -26.85
CA VAL A 87 -15.83 15.88 -25.78
C VAL A 87 -17.37 15.89 -25.84
N PHE A 88 -17.95 14.71 -25.96
CA PHE A 88 -19.40 14.50 -26.05
C PHE A 88 -19.97 14.13 -24.68
N ILE A 89 -20.97 14.89 -24.24
CA ILE A 89 -21.57 14.79 -22.93
C ILE A 89 -23.04 14.36 -23.08
N MET A 90 -23.38 13.17 -22.54
CA MET A 90 -24.71 12.62 -22.57
C MET A 90 -25.43 12.87 -21.26
N THR A 91 -26.61 13.45 -21.38
CA THR A 91 -27.54 13.71 -20.28
C THR A 91 -28.92 13.13 -20.61
N ASN A 92 -29.80 13.02 -19.63
CA ASN A 92 -31.19 12.60 -19.88
C ASN A 92 -31.99 13.61 -20.74
N ARG A 93 -31.43 14.79 -21.03
CA ARG A 93 -32.03 15.83 -21.86
C ARG A 93 -31.36 16.05 -23.21
N GLY A 94 -30.38 15.19 -23.56
CA GLY A 94 -29.74 15.24 -24.87
C GLY A 94 -28.23 15.11 -24.82
N ILE A 95 -27.58 15.43 -25.93
CA ILE A 95 -26.14 15.38 -26.14
C ILE A 95 -25.61 16.78 -26.37
N SER A 96 -24.63 17.19 -25.55
CA SER A 96 -23.78 18.36 -25.77
C SER A 96 -22.43 17.94 -26.31
N VAL A 97 -21.79 18.77 -27.12
CA VAL A 97 -20.37 18.64 -27.46
C VAL A 97 -19.62 19.86 -26.94
N TYR A 98 -18.46 19.60 -26.35
CA TYR A 98 -17.51 20.60 -25.92
C TYR A 98 -16.34 20.63 -26.89
N ASP A 99 -16.07 21.79 -27.47
CA ASP A 99 -14.91 22.07 -28.31
C ASP A 99 -13.79 22.60 -27.39
N ILE A 100 -12.72 21.84 -27.28
CA ILE A 100 -11.62 22.09 -26.36
C ILE A 100 -10.85 23.37 -26.74
N GLU A 101 -10.66 23.61 -28.04
CA GLU A 101 -9.90 24.78 -28.52
C GLU A 101 -10.67 26.09 -28.29
N LYS A 102 -11.99 26.04 -28.47
CA LYS A 102 -12.85 27.23 -28.34
C LYS A 102 -13.36 27.46 -26.92
N ASP A 103 -13.20 26.48 -26.00
CA ASP A 103 -13.82 26.47 -24.65
C ASP A 103 -15.35 26.70 -24.72
N LEU A 104 -16.03 26.01 -25.66
CA LEU A 104 -17.44 26.24 -25.98
C LEU A 104 -18.26 24.95 -25.98
N PHE A 105 -19.45 25.02 -25.40
CA PHE A 105 -20.46 23.97 -25.52
C PHE A 105 -21.45 24.27 -26.66
N SER A 106 -21.78 23.23 -27.40
CA SER A 106 -22.88 23.27 -28.35
C SER A 106 -23.81 22.05 -28.19
N THR A 107 -25.03 22.13 -28.70
CA THR A 107 -26.04 21.07 -28.57
C THR A 107 -26.16 20.29 -29.86
N ILE A 108 -25.94 18.98 -29.82
CA ILE A 108 -26.18 18.06 -30.95
C ILE A 108 -27.67 17.70 -31.03
N THR A 109 -28.27 17.33 -29.89
CA THR A 109 -29.68 16.95 -29.80
C THR A 109 -30.23 17.15 -28.41
N ARG A 110 -31.53 17.42 -28.31
CA ARG A 110 -32.27 17.49 -27.04
C ARG A 110 -33.03 16.19 -26.72
N ASN A 111 -32.77 15.13 -27.46
CA ASN A 111 -33.35 13.81 -27.22
C ASN A 111 -32.42 12.99 -26.33
N ASN A 112 -33.00 12.26 -25.35
CA ASN A 112 -32.25 11.32 -24.53
C ASN A 112 -31.68 10.19 -25.38
N MET A 113 -30.35 10.13 -25.53
CA MET A 113 -29.66 9.14 -26.34
C MET A 113 -28.41 8.62 -25.64
N LYS A 114 -28.13 7.34 -25.87
CA LYS A 114 -26.81 6.74 -25.58
C LYS A 114 -25.91 7.01 -26.78
N ALA A 115 -24.63 7.35 -26.57
CA ALA A 115 -23.75 7.58 -27.70
C ALA A 115 -22.33 7.05 -27.43
N GLN A 116 -21.66 6.70 -28.54
CA GLN A 116 -20.26 6.31 -28.55
C GLN A 116 -19.59 6.83 -29.81
N PHE A 117 -18.39 7.35 -29.67
CA PHE A 117 -17.54 7.76 -30.81
C PHE A 117 -16.71 6.58 -31.29
N PHE A 118 -16.67 6.35 -32.60
CA PHE A 118 -15.86 5.32 -33.25
C PHE A 118 -15.55 5.68 -34.68
N SER A 119 -14.30 5.46 -35.11
CA SER A 119 -13.83 5.61 -36.50
C SER A 119 -14.27 6.92 -37.18
N GLY A 120 -14.10 8.05 -36.47
CA GLY A 120 -14.44 9.38 -36.99
C GLY A 120 -15.91 9.78 -36.90
N TYR A 121 -16.79 8.92 -36.36
CA TYR A 121 -18.21 9.19 -36.24
C TYR A 121 -18.77 8.99 -34.83
N LEU A 122 -19.70 9.85 -34.43
CA LEU A 122 -20.51 9.62 -33.23
C LEU A 122 -21.73 8.80 -33.61
N TYR A 123 -21.86 7.62 -33.00
CA TYR A 123 -23.10 6.83 -33.10
C TYR A 123 -23.93 7.09 -31.85
N ALA A 124 -25.20 7.46 -32.06
CA ALA A 124 -26.12 7.74 -30.97
C ALA A 124 -27.38 6.85 -31.11
N ALA A 125 -27.93 6.41 -29.98
CA ALA A 125 -29.14 5.58 -30.00
C ALA A 125 -30.21 6.07 -29.03
N THR A 126 -31.43 6.09 -29.47
CA THR A 126 -32.61 6.01 -28.62
C THR A 126 -32.83 4.56 -28.18
N SER A 127 -33.90 4.27 -27.48
CA SER A 127 -34.23 2.89 -27.09
C SER A 127 -34.42 1.92 -28.26
N LYS A 128 -34.71 2.42 -29.46
CA LYS A 128 -35.10 1.60 -30.65
C LYS A 128 -34.41 1.99 -31.96
N GLN A 129 -33.70 3.10 -32.00
CA GLN A 129 -33.12 3.61 -33.23
C GLN A 129 -31.70 4.01 -33.03
N ILE A 130 -30.77 3.53 -33.88
CA ILE A 130 -29.40 3.98 -33.97
C ILE A 130 -29.29 5.06 -35.04
N PHE A 131 -28.52 6.11 -34.74
CA PHE A 131 -28.21 7.23 -35.61
C PHE A 131 -26.69 7.36 -35.77
N LYS A 132 -26.28 7.93 -36.88
CA LYS A 132 -24.89 8.32 -37.15
C LYS A 132 -24.81 9.85 -37.27
N TYR A 133 -23.94 10.48 -36.51
CA TYR A 133 -23.70 11.93 -36.59
C TYR A 133 -22.62 12.24 -37.63
N ASN A 134 -22.94 13.09 -38.60
CA ASN A 134 -22.05 13.45 -39.69
C ASN A 134 -21.32 14.78 -39.49
N GLY A 135 -21.28 15.31 -38.27
CA GLY A 135 -20.70 16.63 -37.93
C GLY A 135 -21.73 17.76 -37.93
N ASN A 136 -22.89 17.58 -38.54
CA ASN A 136 -23.94 18.58 -38.63
C ASN A 136 -25.30 18.06 -38.06
N LYS A 137 -25.70 16.86 -38.44
CA LYS A 137 -26.97 16.27 -38.02
C LYS A 137 -26.87 14.77 -37.72
N LEU A 138 -27.83 14.26 -36.95
CA LEU A 138 -28.03 12.84 -36.68
C LEU A 138 -28.87 12.22 -37.82
N GLU A 139 -28.31 11.26 -38.54
CA GLU A 139 -28.97 10.53 -39.60
C GLU A 139 -29.36 9.13 -39.13
N PRO A 140 -30.59 8.64 -39.42
CA PRO A 140 -31.00 7.29 -39.09
C PRO A 140 -30.08 6.25 -39.74
N PHE A 141 -29.55 5.32 -38.92
CA PHE A 141 -28.62 4.29 -39.37
C PHE A 141 -29.26 2.88 -39.34
N TYR A 142 -29.88 2.50 -38.22
CA TYR A 142 -30.49 1.19 -38.04
C TYR A 142 -31.64 1.23 -37.05
N LYS A 143 -32.80 0.63 -37.42
CA LYS A 143 -33.94 0.45 -36.53
C LYS A 143 -33.84 -0.90 -35.82
N PHE A 144 -33.72 -0.87 -34.51
CA PHE A 144 -33.68 -2.06 -33.67
C PHE A 144 -35.06 -2.67 -33.57
N PRO A 145 -35.23 -4.00 -33.74
CA PRO A 145 -36.56 -4.62 -33.80
C PRO A 145 -37.37 -4.43 -32.52
N ASP A 146 -38.69 -4.28 -32.65
CA ASP A 146 -39.56 -3.96 -31.53
C ASP A 146 -39.66 -5.11 -30.51
N ASN A 147 -39.50 -6.37 -30.97
CA ASN A 147 -39.53 -7.58 -30.15
C ASN A 147 -38.19 -7.87 -29.42
N GLU A 148 -37.10 -7.15 -29.70
CA GLU A 148 -35.75 -7.43 -29.18
C GLU A 148 -35.37 -6.57 -27.95
N GLY A 149 -36.34 -5.92 -27.31
CA GLY A 149 -36.07 -5.11 -26.09
C GLY A 149 -35.60 -3.69 -26.40
N TYR A 150 -34.88 -3.07 -25.49
CA TYR A 150 -34.48 -1.66 -25.56
C TYR A 150 -32.96 -1.52 -25.53
N ILE A 151 -32.38 -0.69 -26.42
CA ILE A 151 -30.96 -0.40 -26.48
C ILE A 151 -30.52 0.31 -25.19
N ARG A 152 -29.49 -0.22 -24.56
CA ARG A 152 -28.88 0.30 -23.32
C ARG A 152 -27.43 0.78 -23.52
N LYS A 153 -26.66 0.06 -24.36
CA LYS A 153 -25.26 0.34 -24.64
C LYS A 153 -24.95 0.04 -26.11
N LEU A 154 -24.08 0.81 -26.71
CA LEU A 154 -23.44 0.53 -27.99
C LEU A 154 -21.94 0.30 -27.80
N TYR A 155 -21.41 -0.65 -28.54
CA TYR A 155 -19.97 -0.82 -28.72
C TYR A 155 -19.68 -1.13 -30.19
N ILE A 156 -18.73 -0.42 -30.80
CA ILE A 156 -18.49 -0.53 -32.23
C ILE A 156 -17.06 -0.98 -32.47
N HIS A 157 -16.89 -2.00 -33.31
CA HIS A 157 -15.58 -2.52 -33.69
C HIS A 157 -15.66 -3.16 -35.09
N ASN A 158 -14.70 -2.82 -35.97
CA ASN A 158 -14.62 -3.33 -37.34
C ASN A 158 -15.97 -3.28 -38.10
N ASP A 159 -16.63 -2.10 -38.05
CA ASP A 159 -17.94 -1.82 -38.66
C ASP A 159 -19.09 -2.67 -38.14
N SER A 160 -18.87 -3.59 -37.20
CA SER A 160 -19.91 -4.29 -36.48
C SER A 160 -20.32 -3.51 -35.22
N ILE A 161 -21.61 -3.53 -34.88
CA ILE A 161 -22.15 -2.88 -33.69
C ILE A 161 -22.63 -3.95 -32.71
N LEU A 162 -22.00 -4.01 -31.54
CA LEU A 162 -22.51 -4.78 -30.41
C LEU A 162 -23.54 -3.90 -29.70
N ILE A 163 -24.75 -4.40 -29.58
CA ILE A 163 -25.87 -3.71 -28.96
C ILE A 163 -26.19 -4.40 -27.63
N GLY A 164 -25.85 -3.74 -26.53
CA GLY A 164 -26.35 -4.15 -25.21
C GLY A 164 -27.79 -3.69 -25.03
N SER A 165 -28.68 -4.62 -24.67
CA SER A 165 -30.09 -4.36 -24.43
C SER A 165 -30.52 -4.79 -23.02
N ASP A 166 -31.80 -4.62 -22.70
CA ASP A 166 -32.43 -5.18 -21.50
C ASP A 166 -32.76 -6.68 -21.63
N ARG A 167 -32.46 -7.30 -22.78
CA ARG A 167 -32.61 -8.74 -23.03
C ARG A 167 -31.31 -9.48 -23.34
N GLY A 168 -30.20 -8.76 -23.41
CA GLY A 168 -28.88 -9.33 -23.67
C GLY A 168 -28.06 -8.56 -24.68
N VAL A 169 -27.13 -9.26 -25.34
CA VAL A 169 -26.25 -8.68 -26.35
C VAL A 169 -26.63 -9.16 -27.73
N TYR A 170 -26.70 -8.21 -28.64
CA TYR A 170 -26.92 -8.43 -30.07
C TYR A 170 -25.70 -7.95 -30.84
N ILE A 171 -25.38 -8.62 -31.94
CA ILE A 171 -24.32 -8.23 -32.88
C ILE A 171 -24.98 -7.86 -34.22
N LEU A 172 -24.82 -6.62 -34.61
CA LEU A 172 -25.23 -6.11 -35.92
C LEU A 172 -24.01 -6.07 -36.84
N THR A 173 -24.02 -6.90 -37.88
CA THR A 173 -22.94 -6.96 -38.87
C THR A 173 -22.98 -5.75 -39.82
N PRO A 174 -21.89 -5.48 -40.62
CA PRO A 174 -21.91 -4.46 -41.66
C PRO A 174 -23.02 -4.67 -42.70
N GLN A 175 -23.44 -5.94 -42.94
CA GLN A 175 -24.51 -6.33 -43.85
C GLN A 175 -25.91 -6.11 -43.24
N LYS A 176 -25.96 -5.59 -41.99
CA LYS A 176 -27.17 -5.36 -41.19
C LYS A 176 -27.89 -6.66 -40.75
N GLU A 177 -27.19 -7.75 -40.69
CA GLU A 177 -27.66 -8.97 -40.06
C GLU A 177 -27.53 -8.86 -38.52
N LEU A 178 -28.61 -9.28 -37.82
CA LEU A 178 -28.67 -9.22 -36.35
C LEU A 178 -28.62 -10.62 -35.75
N THR A 179 -27.67 -10.89 -34.89
CA THR A 179 -27.58 -12.13 -34.11
C THR A 179 -27.68 -11.83 -32.61
N HIS A 180 -28.07 -12.82 -31.79
CA HIS A 180 -28.29 -12.68 -30.35
C HIS A 180 -27.50 -13.74 -29.56
N PRO A 181 -26.17 -13.56 -29.38
CA PRO A 181 -25.30 -14.56 -28.76
C PRO A 181 -25.49 -14.70 -27.24
N ILE A 182 -25.94 -13.65 -26.55
CA ILE A 182 -26.10 -13.67 -25.10
C ILE A 182 -27.49 -13.21 -24.71
N THR A 183 -28.26 -14.11 -24.11
CA THR A 183 -29.49 -13.79 -23.41
C THR A 183 -29.22 -13.48 -21.96
N ALA A 184 -29.39 -12.23 -21.57
CA ALA A 184 -29.17 -11.72 -20.21
C ALA A 184 -30.12 -10.54 -19.94
N GLY A 185 -30.19 -10.08 -18.71
CA GLY A 185 -30.89 -8.82 -18.40
C GLY A 185 -30.06 -7.59 -18.78
N ASN A 186 -30.43 -6.44 -18.27
CA ASN A 186 -29.89 -5.12 -18.59
C ASN A 186 -28.35 -5.10 -18.73
N ILE A 187 -27.86 -4.99 -19.95
CA ILE A 187 -26.41 -4.82 -20.23
C ILE A 187 -26.01 -3.40 -19.85
N SER A 188 -25.01 -3.29 -19.00
CA SER A 188 -24.51 -2.02 -18.46
C SER A 188 -23.27 -1.52 -19.19
N ASP A 189 -22.38 -2.44 -19.62
CA ASP A 189 -21.19 -2.10 -20.40
C ASP A 189 -20.76 -3.24 -21.31
N ILE A 190 -20.04 -2.88 -22.38
CA ILE A 190 -19.34 -3.77 -23.30
C ILE A 190 -17.92 -3.19 -23.47
N PHE A 191 -16.94 -3.98 -23.12
CA PHE A 191 -15.51 -3.61 -23.18
C PHE A 191 -14.76 -4.68 -23.98
N ARG A 192 -13.82 -4.26 -24.81
CA ARG A 192 -12.93 -5.16 -25.54
C ARG A 192 -11.50 -4.96 -25.05
N ASP A 193 -10.87 -6.05 -24.61
CA ASP A 193 -9.50 -6.01 -24.11
C ASP A 193 -8.45 -6.04 -25.23
N SER A 194 -7.18 -5.92 -24.87
CA SER A 194 -6.03 -5.93 -25.79
C SER A 194 -5.85 -7.27 -26.54
N ASN A 195 -6.34 -8.39 -25.98
CA ASN A 195 -6.36 -9.70 -26.64
C ASN A 195 -7.51 -9.87 -27.62
N GLY A 196 -8.43 -8.91 -27.68
CA GLY A 196 -9.59 -8.96 -28.55
C GLY A 196 -10.81 -9.64 -27.96
N GLU A 197 -10.81 -10.01 -26.69
CA GLU A 197 -11.92 -10.61 -25.97
C GLU A 197 -12.92 -9.52 -25.55
N TYR A 198 -14.22 -9.86 -25.58
CA TYR A 198 -15.26 -8.95 -25.11
C TYR A 198 -15.67 -9.31 -23.68
N TRP A 199 -15.67 -8.29 -22.83
CA TRP A 199 -16.14 -8.36 -21.45
C TRP A 199 -17.45 -7.59 -21.33
N ILE A 200 -18.50 -8.27 -20.86
CA ILE A 200 -19.86 -7.77 -20.87
C ILE A 200 -20.42 -7.78 -19.46
N THR A 201 -20.80 -6.62 -18.97
CA THR A 201 -21.38 -6.44 -17.64
C THR A 201 -22.90 -6.33 -17.71
N ALA A 202 -23.58 -6.89 -16.70
CA ALA A 202 -25.04 -6.86 -16.59
C ALA A 202 -25.49 -6.37 -15.20
N SER A 203 -26.26 -5.28 -15.17
CA SER A 203 -26.73 -4.65 -13.93
C SER A 203 -27.96 -5.31 -13.29
N SER A 204 -28.47 -6.40 -13.87
CA SER A 204 -29.68 -7.12 -13.43
C SER A 204 -29.40 -8.45 -12.71
N GLY A 205 -28.20 -8.63 -12.15
CA GLY A 205 -27.87 -9.82 -11.39
C GLY A 205 -27.43 -11.04 -12.22
N HIS A 206 -27.07 -10.83 -13.49
CA HIS A 206 -26.63 -11.89 -14.40
C HIS A 206 -25.12 -12.18 -14.33
N GLY A 207 -24.34 -11.35 -13.63
CA GLY A 207 -22.89 -11.50 -13.50
C GLY A 207 -22.12 -10.85 -14.64
N LEU A 208 -20.97 -11.43 -14.96
CA LEU A 208 -20.04 -10.98 -15.99
C LEU A 208 -19.94 -12.06 -17.07
N TYR A 209 -19.90 -11.65 -18.33
CA TYR A 209 -19.65 -12.54 -19.45
C TYR A 209 -18.36 -12.17 -20.15
N ARG A 210 -17.67 -13.20 -20.68
CA ARG A 210 -16.51 -13.06 -21.59
C ARG A 210 -16.81 -13.80 -22.88
N ILE A 211 -16.56 -13.14 -24.03
CA ILE A 211 -16.63 -13.76 -25.36
C ILE A 211 -15.21 -13.87 -25.90
N GLN A 212 -14.79 -15.10 -26.19
CA GLN A 212 -13.50 -15.44 -26.79
C GLN A 212 -13.75 -16.30 -28.03
N GLY A 213 -13.76 -15.66 -29.21
CA GLY A 213 -14.21 -16.34 -30.42
C GLY A 213 -15.66 -16.79 -30.33
N GLU A 214 -15.89 -18.11 -30.44
CA GLU A 214 -17.22 -18.72 -30.28
C GLU A 214 -17.53 -19.12 -28.81
N GLN A 215 -16.54 -19.10 -27.94
CA GLN A 215 -16.71 -19.48 -26.53
C GLN A 215 -17.29 -18.30 -25.74
N ILE A 216 -18.28 -18.58 -24.92
CA ILE A 216 -18.91 -17.63 -24.00
C ILE A 216 -18.80 -18.18 -22.58
N ASP A 217 -18.01 -17.50 -21.75
CA ASP A 217 -17.90 -17.80 -20.34
C ASP A 217 -18.80 -16.89 -19.52
N ARG A 218 -19.33 -17.40 -18.42
CA ARG A 218 -20.12 -16.63 -17.47
C ARG A 218 -19.56 -16.74 -16.07
N PHE A 219 -19.25 -15.60 -15.45
CA PHE A 219 -18.73 -15.51 -14.09
C PHE A 219 -19.83 -15.00 -13.16
N GLN A 220 -20.08 -15.74 -12.07
CA GLN A 220 -21.08 -15.42 -11.06
C GLN A 220 -20.50 -15.42 -9.66
N CYS A 221 -21.06 -14.56 -8.80
CA CYS A 221 -20.71 -14.51 -7.38
C CYS A 221 -21.19 -15.79 -6.69
N LYS A 222 -20.28 -16.42 -5.93
CA LYS A 222 -20.57 -17.45 -4.93
C LYS A 222 -20.15 -16.91 -3.59
N GLU A 223 -21.07 -16.80 -2.63
CA GLU A 223 -20.81 -16.16 -1.33
C GLU A 223 -19.70 -16.84 -0.55
N GLU A 224 -19.66 -18.17 -0.58
CA GLU A 224 -18.69 -19.00 0.14
C GLU A 224 -17.32 -19.12 -0.57
N ASP A 225 -17.23 -18.68 -1.83
CA ASP A 225 -16.00 -18.78 -2.63
C ASP A 225 -15.42 -17.38 -2.88
N PRO A 226 -14.36 -16.98 -2.15
CA PRO A 226 -13.74 -15.66 -2.27
C PRO A 226 -12.97 -15.45 -3.60
N THR A 227 -12.74 -16.51 -4.38
CA THR A 227 -12.06 -16.44 -5.68
C THR A 227 -12.98 -16.11 -6.84
N THR A 228 -14.30 -16.02 -6.62
CA THR A 228 -15.29 -15.60 -7.61
C THR A 228 -15.52 -14.10 -7.56
N ILE A 229 -16.26 -13.54 -8.54
CA ILE A 229 -16.61 -12.11 -8.56
C ILE A 229 -17.44 -11.71 -7.32
N SER A 230 -17.29 -10.48 -6.82
CA SER A 230 -17.88 -10.04 -5.55
C SER A 230 -19.39 -9.78 -5.59
N SER A 231 -19.98 -9.61 -6.78
CA SER A 231 -21.40 -9.39 -6.97
C SER A 231 -21.84 -9.73 -8.39
N ASN A 232 -23.08 -10.24 -8.54
CA ASN A 232 -23.70 -10.48 -9.84
C ASN A 232 -24.25 -9.20 -10.52
N PHE A 233 -24.25 -8.06 -9.82
CA PHE A 233 -24.61 -6.76 -10.36
C PHE A 233 -23.34 -6.03 -10.81
N THR A 234 -22.96 -6.20 -12.09
CA THR A 234 -21.74 -5.66 -12.66
C THR A 234 -22.01 -4.40 -13.48
N HIS A 235 -21.09 -3.42 -13.47
CA HIS A 235 -21.35 -2.10 -14.07
C HIS A 235 -20.36 -1.71 -15.17
N ARG A 236 -19.05 -1.82 -14.94
CA ARG A 236 -17.99 -1.37 -15.84
C ARG A 236 -16.79 -2.29 -15.83
N CYS A 237 -16.08 -2.34 -16.96
CA CYS A 237 -14.77 -2.98 -17.08
C CYS A 237 -13.73 -2.00 -17.62
N CYS A 238 -12.46 -2.20 -17.24
CA CYS A 238 -11.31 -1.65 -17.93
C CYS A 238 -10.14 -2.64 -17.84
N GLU A 239 -9.13 -2.47 -18.69
CA GLU A 239 -7.89 -3.21 -18.68
C GLU A 239 -6.77 -2.29 -18.21
N ASP A 240 -5.88 -2.79 -17.33
CA ASP A 240 -4.67 -2.08 -16.95
C ASP A 240 -3.54 -2.30 -17.95
N THR A 241 -2.42 -1.62 -17.76
CA THR A 241 -1.24 -1.70 -18.64
C THR A 241 -0.53 -3.06 -18.60
N GLU A 242 -0.84 -3.91 -17.63
CA GLU A 242 -0.34 -5.29 -17.50
C GLU A 242 -1.30 -6.31 -18.15
N GLY A 243 -2.45 -5.86 -18.67
CA GLY A 243 -3.47 -6.71 -19.26
C GLY A 243 -4.44 -7.35 -18.27
N ASN A 244 -4.43 -6.94 -16.99
CA ASN A 244 -5.42 -7.42 -16.04
C ASN A 244 -6.76 -6.70 -16.25
N ILE A 245 -7.85 -7.43 -16.06
CA ILE A 245 -9.20 -6.88 -16.20
C ILE A 245 -9.73 -6.47 -14.83
N TRP A 246 -10.14 -5.20 -14.74
CA TRP A 246 -10.78 -4.63 -13.56
C TRP A 246 -12.27 -4.51 -13.77
N ILE A 247 -13.07 -4.93 -12.79
CA ILE A 247 -14.52 -4.96 -12.87
C ILE A 247 -15.14 -4.24 -11.67
N GLY A 248 -15.89 -3.19 -11.95
CA GLY A 248 -16.71 -2.49 -10.98
C GLY A 248 -18.06 -3.17 -10.80
N THR A 249 -18.45 -3.42 -9.55
CA THR A 249 -19.72 -4.05 -9.20
C THR A 249 -20.51 -3.22 -8.18
N PHE A 250 -21.75 -3.63 -7.90
CA PHE A 250 -22.55 -3.03 -6.83
C PHE A 250 -21.90 -3.22 -5.44
N ASN A 251 -21.08 -4.26 -5.27
CA ASN A 251 -20.42 -4.58 -4.01
C ASN A 251 -18.93 -4.87 -4.21
N GLY A 252 -18.15 -3.82 -4.49
CA GLY A 252 -16.70 -3.85 -4.56
C GLY A 252 -16.12 -3.74 -5.97
N LEU A 253 -14.81 -3.54 -6.00
CA LEU A 253 -13.95 -3.62 -7.17
C LEU A 253 -13.34 -5.01 -7.26
N ASN A 254 -13.23 -5.55 -8.47
CA ASN A 254 -12.64 -6.86 -8.70
C ASN A 254 -11.50 -6.74 -9.72
N LYS A 255 -10.41 -7.49 -9.51
CA LYS A 255 -9.37 -7.75 -10.50
C LYS A 255 -9.46 -9.20 -10.93
N TYR A 256 -9.59 -9.47 -12.21
CA TYR A 256 -9.53 -10.81 -12.77
C TYR A 256 -8.09 -11.15 -13.16
N ASP A 257 -7.57 -12.24 -12.63
CA ASP A 257 -6.25 -12.77 -12.98
C ASP A 257 -6.41 -13.78 -14.12
N LYS A 258 -5.91 -13.40 -15.31
CA LYS A 258 -5.99 -14.25 -16.51
C LYS A 258 -5.21 -15.57 -16.39
N ASN A 259 -4.20 -15.65 -15.51
CA ASN A 259 -3.36 -16.84 -15.35
C ASN A 259 -4.04 -17.90 -14.47
N THR A 260 -4.72 -17.48 -13.41
CA THR A 260 -5.37 -18.38 -12.45
C THR A 260 -6.87 -18.56 -12.73
N GLY A 261 -7.49 -17.60 -13.43
CA GLY A 261 -8.94 -17.55 -13.63
C GLY A 261 -9.72 -17.09 -12.40
N GLU A 262 -9.03 -16.57 -11.40
CA GLU A 262 -9.62 -16.15 -10.12
C GLU A 262 -9.84 -14.64 -10.06
N PHE A 263 -10.75 -14.22 -9.16
CA PHE A 263 -11.01 -12.83 -8.86
C PHE A 263 -10.42 -12.42 -7.51
N TYR A 264 -9.73 -11.28 -7.48
CA TYR A 264 -9.35 -10.57 -6.27
C TYR A 264 -10.37 -9.49 -5.98
N ARG A 265 -10.92 -9.46 -4.75
CA ARG A 265 -12.02 -8.57 -4.35
C ARG A 265 -11.51 -7.46 -3.44
N TYR A 266 -11.94 -6.22 -3.70
CA TYR A 266 -11.60 -5.03 -2.92
C TYR A 266 -12.89 -4.36 -2.44
N PHE A 267 -12.99 -4.11 -1.13
CA PHE A 267 -14.18 -3.55 -0.49
C PHE A 267 -13.84 -2.27 0.27
N LYS A 268 -14.88 -1.51 0.61
CA LYS A 268 -14.76 -0.47 1.62
C LYS A 268 -14.41 -1.11 2.96
N GLN A 269 -13.40 -0.54 3.64
CA GLN A 269 -12.95 -0.93 4.98
C GLN A 269 -12.96 0.30 5.91
N GLU A 270 -12.65 0.12 7.20
CA GLU A 270 -12.66 1.20 8.18
C GLU A 270 -11.52 2.22 8.01
N HIS A 271 -10.42 1.83 7.34
CA HIS A 271 -9.29 2.73 7.14
C HIS A 271 -9.49 3.66 5.92
N ASN A 272 -8.93 4.86 6.00
CA ASN A 272 -9.09 5.95 5.04
C ASN A 272 -8.48 5.72 3.65
N LYS A 273 -7.64 4.69 3.49
CA LYS A 273 -7.03 4.31 2.19
C LYS A 273 -7.75 3.14 1.49
N SER A 274 -8.87 2.68 2.03
CA SER A 274 -9.75 1.71 1.37
C SER A 274 -10.65 2.40 0.34
N LEU A 275 -11.43 1.64 -0.41
CA LEU A 275 -12.50 2.20 -1.23
C LEU A 275 -13.42 3.10 -0.39
N SER A 276 -13.70 4.30 -0.88
CA SER A 276 -14.62 5.25 -0.21
C SER A 276 -16.06 4.74 -0.16
N HIS A 277 -16.46 3.91 -1.15
CA HIS A 277 -17.78 3.29 -1.25
C HIS A 277 -17.70 1.98 -2.03
N SER A 278 -18.48 0.94 -1.65
CA SER A 278 -18.43 -0.37 -2.30
C SER A 278 -19.13 -0.41 -3.66
N SER A 279 -20.11 0.47 -3.94
CA SER A 279 -20.81 0.48 -5.23
C SER A 279 -20.03 1.29 -6.26
N ILE A 280 -19.51 0.60 -7.29
CA ILE A 280 -18.66 1.16 -8.34
C ILE A 280 -19.49 1.36 -9.60
N TRP A 281 -19.55 2.59 -10.11
CA TRP A 281 -20.34 2.97 -11.28
C TRP A 281 -19.51 3.45 -12.46
N GLY A 282 -18.34 4.04 -12.21
CA GLY A 282 -17.36 4.47 -13.19
C GLY A 282 -16.07 3.69 -13.06
N LEU A 283 -15.43 3.32 -14.16
CA LEU A 283 -14.13 2.67 -14.17
C LEU A 283 -13.40 3.06 -15.45
N TYR A 284 -12.15 3.46 -15.32
CA TYR A 284 -11.33 3.91 -16.43
C TYR A 284 -9.84 3.72 -16.13
N CYS A 285 -9.08 3.19 -17.09
CA CYS A 285 -7.62 3.20 -17.04
C CYS A 285 -7.11 4.32 -17.94
N ASP A 286 -6.31 5.24 -17.37
CA ASP A 286 -5.72 6.33 -18.14
C ASP A 286 -4.45 5.89 -18.89
N LYS A 287 -3.91 6.78 -19.72
CA LYS A 287 -2.70 6.50 -20.51
C LYS A 287 -1.46 6.24 -19.66
N GLN A 288 -1.44 6.72 -18.41
CA GLN A 288 -0.35 6.53 -17.45
C GLN A 288 -0.53 5.24 -16.61
N GLY A 289 -1.56 4.47 -16.87
CA GLY A 289 -1.87 3.24 -16.14
C GLY A 289 -2.57 3.44 -14.80
N THR A 290 -3.05 4.66 -14.50
CA THR A 290 -3.84 4.91 -13.30
C THR A 290 -5.26 4.39 -13.48
N ILE A 291 -5.73 3.60 -12.55
CA ILE A 291 -7.11 3.12 -12.48
C ILE A 291 -7.96 4.14 -11.71
N TRP A 292 -8.92 4.75 -12.42
CA TRP A 292 -9.88 5.70 -11.88
C TRP A 292 -11.21 5.02 -11.62
N ILE A 293 -11.74 5.15 -10.41
CA ILE A 293 -12.91 4.42 -9.92
C ILE A 293 -13.95 5.42 -9.43
N GLY A 294 -15.02 5.53 -10.16
CA GLY A 294 -16.18 6.35 -9.80
C GLY A 294 -17.16 5.57 -8.94
N THR A 295 -17.50 6.10 -7.79
CA THR A 295 -18.42 5.46 -6.86
C THR A 295 -19.82 6.11 -6.85
N TYR A 296 -20.78 5.41 -6.26
CA TYR A 296 -22.17 5.90 -6.16
C TYR A 296 -22.30 7.18 -5.33
N SER A 297 -21.51 7.32 -4.23
CA SER A 297 -21.61 8.47 -3.33
C SER A 297 -20.31 8.82 -2.60
N GLY A 298 -19.21 8.14 -2.88
CA GLY A 298 -17.91 8.34 -2.23
C GLY A 298 -16.89 9.12 -3.08
N GLY A 299 -17.30 9.75 -4.18
CA GLY A 299 -16.40 10.46 -5.10
C GLY A 299 -15.60 9.52 -5.99
N ILE A 300 -14.42 9.96 -6.36
CA ILE A 300 -13.42 9.22 -7.15
C ILE A 300 -12.44 8.54 -6.19
N ASN A 301 -12.13 7.29 -6.46
CA ASN A 301 -10.93 6.61 -5.94
C ASN A 301 -9.98 6.38 -7.11
N TYR A 302 -8.68 6.44 -6.86
CA TYR A 302 -7.72 6.14 -7.91
C TYR A 302 -6.43 5.56 -7.33
N PHE A 303 -5.76 4.75 -8.11
CA PHE A 303 -4.45 4.19 -7.82
C PHE A 303 -3.76 3.82 -9.12
N ASN A 304 -2.43 3.75 -9.09
CA ASN A 304 -1.66 3.24 -10.21
C ASN A 304 -0.98 1.93 -9.78
N PRO A 305 -1.32 0.77 -10.38
CA PRO A 305 -0.73 -0.52 -10.03
C PRO A 305 0.79 -0.53 -10.12
N GLN A 306 1.37 0.16 -11.11
CA GLN A 306 2.82 0.23 -11.34
C GLN A 306 3.54 1.13 -10.33
N LYS A 307 2.82 2.05 -9.67
CA LYS A 307 3.38 2.96 -8.64
C LYS A 307 3.17 2.45 -7.22
N GLN A 308 2.54 1.32 -7.03
CA GLN A 308 2.38 0.69 -5.71
C GLN A 308 3.61 -0.14 -5.35
N ILE A 309 4.68 0.57 -5.01
CA ILE A 309 5.95 -0.01 -4.58
C ILE A 309 5.81 -0.68 -3.21
N TYR A 310 4.97 -0.10 -2.35
CA TYR A 310 4.84 -0.51 -0.96
C TYR A 310 3.60 -1.37 -0.73
N ARG A 311 3.80 -2.51 -0.06
CA ARG A 311 2.71 -3.25 0.57
C ARG A 311 2.42 -2.65 1.94
N GLU A 312 1.18 -2.27 2.22
CA GLU A 312 0.77 -1.65 3.48
C GLU A 312 0.15 -2.66 4.45
N TYR A 313 0.43 -2.48 5.74
CA TYR A 313 -0.10 -3.26 6.84
C TYR A 313 -0.71 -2.32 7.87
N GLN A 314 -2.01 -2.39 8.06
CA GLN A 314 -2.77 -1.49 8.90
C GLN A 314 -3.26 -2.19 10.16
N ALA A 315 -3.60 -1.38 11.19
CA ALA A 315 -4.33 -1.89 12.35
C ALA A 315 -5.77 -2.19 11.97
N SER A 316 -6.36 -3.23 12.58
CA SER A 316 -7.76 -3.62 12.39
C SER A 316 -8.40 -3.93 13.75
N SER A 317 -9.71 -3.76 13.87
CA SER A 317 -10.46 -4.22 15.01
C SER A 317 -10.52 -5.75 15.10
N LYS A 318 -10.45 -6.43 13.96
CA LYS A 318 -10.46 -7.89 13.86
C LYS A 318 -9.04 -8.47 13.87
N GLU A 319 -8.83 -9.50 14.69
CA GLU A 319 -7.51 -10.09 14.92
C GLU A 319 -6.86 -10.62 13.64
N GLU A 320 -7.60 -11.35 12.82
CA GLU A 320 -7.05 -12.01 11.64
C GLU A 320 -6.76 -11.06 10.47
N GLU A 321 -7.34 -9.87 10.48
CA GLU A 321 -7.32 -8.92 9.35
C GLU A 321 -6.18 -7.89 9.40
N GLY A 322 -5.55 -7.67 10.56
CA GLY A 322 -4.52 -6.65 10.68
C GLY A 322 -3.80 -6.60 12.02
N LEU A 323 -2.99 -5.57 12.19
CA LEU A 323 -2.21 -5.32 13.40
C LEU A 323 -3.11 -4.89 14.57
N SER A 324 -2.66 -5.16 15.80
CA SER A 324 -3.36 -4.76 17.03
C SER A 324 -3.26 -3.26 17.35
N SER A 325 -2.21 -2.58 16.84
CA SER A 325 -1.97 -1.14 17.00
C SER A 325 -1.24 -0.60 15.77
N PRO A 326 -1.48 0.66 15.39
CA PRO A 326 -0.80 1.28 14.27
C PRO A 326 0.64 1.72 14.56
N ILE A 327 1.05 1.80 15.84
CA ILE A 327 2.41 2.24 16.22
C ILE A 327 3.32 1.03 16.30
N ILE A 328 4.23 0.93 15.35
CA ILE A 328 5.10 -0.23 15.16
C ILE A 328 6.44 0.00 15.84
N GLY A 329 6.93 -1.02 16.51
CA GLY A 329 8.26 -1.09 17.11
C GLY A 329 9.16 -2.13 16.45
N ARG A 330 9.99 -2.81 17.23
CA ARG A 330 10.93 -3.82 16.73
C ARG A 330 10.22 -4.99 16.07
N MET A 331 10.89 -5.55 15.08
CA MET A 331 10.42 -6.70 14.31
C MET A 331 11.51 -7.75 14.21
N LEU A 332 11.11 -9.01 14.11
CA LEU A 332 12.00 -10.13 13.79
C LEU A 332 11.23 -11.25 13.09
N GLU A 333 11.98 -12.15 12.44
CA GLU A 333 11.45 -13.33 11.75
C GLU A 333 11.81 -14.61 12.51
N ASP A 334 10.83 -15.50 12.73
CA ASP A 334 11.07 -16.83 13.32
C ASP A 334 11.55 -17.85 12.27
N CYS A 335 11.88 -19.09 12.72
CA CYS A 335 12.39 -20.14 11.82
C CYS A 335 11.35 -20.59 10.77
N GLU A 336 10.06 -20.37 11.01
CA GLU A 336 8.98 -20.70 10.08
C GLU A 336 8.72 -19.58 9.05
N GLY A 337 9.41 -18.44 9.16
CA GLY A 337 9.22 -17.28 8.29
C GLY A 337 8.07 -16.37 8.72
N ASN A 338 7.55 -16.51 9.93
CA ASN A 338 6.57 -15.57 10.46
C ASN A 338 7.27 -14.32 11.00
N LEU A 339 6.67 -13.16 10.77
CA LEU A 339 7.16 -11.90 11.30
C LEU A 339 6.50 -11.61 12.66
N TRP A 340 7.33 -11.41 13.67
CA TRP A 340 6.91 -10.97 14.99
C TRP A 340 7.10 -9.46 15.10
N ILE A 341 6.02 -8.75 15.41
CA ILE A 341 5.93 -7.30 15.33
C ILE A 341 5.53 -6.78 16.72
N CYS A 342 6.45 -6.09 17.36
CA CYS A 342 6.15 -5.34 18.58
C CYS A 342 5.34 -4.10 18.25
N THR A 343 4.35 -3.79 19.06
CA THR A 343 3.53 -2.59 18.87
C THR A 343 3.38 -1.83 20.19
N GLU A 344 3.23 -0.52 20.09
CA GLU A 344 2.95 0.29 21.26
C GLU A 344 1.45 0.15 21.64
N ARG A 345 1.17 -0.22 22.89
CA ARG A 345 -0.16 -0.47 23.45
C ARG A 345 -0.97 -1.59 22.76
N GLY A 346 -0.36 -2.35 21.87
CA GLY A 346 -1.02 -3.44 21.16
C GLY A 346 -0.29 -4.79 21.30
N GLY A 347 0.61 -4.93 22.29
CA GLY A 347 1.33 -6.18 22.56
C GLY A 347 2.28 -6.59 21.43
N ILE A 348 2.27 -7.87 21.08
CA ILE A 348 3.07 -8.41 19.98
C ILE A 348 2.17 -9.16 19.00
N ASN A 349 2.41 -8.96 17.71
CA ASN A 349 1.69 -9.60 16.62
C ASN A 349 2.58 -10.63 15.93
N LYS A 350 2.06 -11.82 15.68
CA LYS A 350 2.67 -12.80 14.77
C LYS A 350 1.95 -12.71 13.43
N TYR A 351 2.65 -12.28 12.39
CA TYR A 351 2.16 -12.24 11.02
C TYR A 351 2.72 -13.40 10.21
N ASN A 352 1.86 -14.18 9.57
CA ASN A 352 2.26 -15.23 8.64
C ASN A 352 2.19 -14.70 7.20
N PRO A 353 3.32 -14.49 6.49
CA PRO A 353 3.32 -13.96 5.13
C PRO A 353 2.68 -14.89 4.10
N ALA A 354 2.72 -16.22 4.31
CA ALA A 354 2.15 -17.19 3.39
C ALA A 354 0.62 -17.19 3.39
N THR A 355 0.01 -17.14 4.58
CA THR A 355 -1.45 -17.10 4.75
C THR A 355 -2.02 -15.69 4.88
N ARG A 356 -1.14 -14.67 5.08
CA ARG A 356 -1.48 -13.27 5.34
C ARG A 356 -2.39 -13.09 6.56
N THR A 357 -2.25 -13.95 7.57
CA THR A 357 -3.04 -13.92 8.79
C THR A 357 -2.23 -13.40 9.96
N TYR A 358 -2.93 -12.83 10.94
CA TYR A 358 -2.34 -12.32 12.17
C TYR A 358 -2.80 -13.14 13.37
N LYS A 359 -1.91 -13.26 14.37
CA LYS A 359 -2.24 -13.71 15.72
C LYS A 359 -1.71 -12.69 16.72
N ARG A 360 -2.55 -12.26 17.63
CA ARG A 360 -2.24 -11.21 18.61
C ARG A 360 -1.99 -11.78 19.98
N TYR A 361 -0.97 -11.28 20.67
CA TYR A 361 -0.63 -11.61 22.04
C TYR A 361 -0.78 -10.34 22.88
N LEU A 362 -1.81 -10.28 23.71
CA LEU A 362 -2.23 -9.10 24.45
C LEU A 362 -2.32 -9.42 25.96
N SER A 363 -2.24 -8.38 26.80
CA SER A 363 -2.37 -8.52 28.26
C SER A 363 -3.78 -8.96 28.72
N LYS A 364 -4.78 -8.73 27.87
CA LYS A 364 -6.19 -9.10 28.16
C LYS A 364 -6.71 -10.22 27.25
N SER A 365 -5.84 -10.99 26.61
CA SER A 365 -6.23 -12.10 25.76
C SER A 365 -6.45 -13.37 26.60
N SER A 366 -7.51 -14.14 26.29
CA SER A 366 -7.77 -15.45 26.91
C SER A 366 -6.74 -16.51 26.55
N SER A 367 -6.03 -16.33 25.43
CA SER A 367 -5.07 -17.31 24.92
C SER A 367 -3.61 -17.06 25.34
N CYS A 368 -3.30 -15.86 25.86
CA CYS A 368 -1.92 -15.51 26.18
C CYS A 368 -1.87 -14.22 27.02
N ASN A 369 -1.48 -14.33 28.28
CA ASN A 369 -1.41 -13.20 29.21
C ASN A 369 -0.06 -12.53 29.16
N LEU A 370 0.16 -11.58 28.21
CA LEU A 370 1.30 -10.66 28.31
C LEU A 370 1.21 -9.83 29.61
N PRO A 371 2.29 -9.60 30.33
CA PRO A 371 2.28 -8.75 31.52
C PRO A 371 1.90 -7.28 31.27
N HIS A 372 2.07 -6.81 30.02
CA HIS A 372 1.71 -5.45 29.57
C HIS A 372 1.79 -5.35 28.04
N ASP A 373 0.96 -4.50 27.41
CA ASP A 373 0.85 -4.37 25.95
C ASP A 373 1.90 -3.46 25.28
N ASN A 374 2.92 -3.01 26.01
CA ASN A 374 4.02 -2.24 25.41
C ASN A 374 5.31 -3.09 25.43
N VAL A 375 5.66 -3.64 24.26
CA VAL A 375 6.84 -4.50 24.05
C VAL A 375 7.93 -3.67 23.36
N ARG A 376 9.09 -3.50 24.04
CA ARG A 376 10.19 -2.66 23.56
C ARG A 376 11.31 -3.42 22.89
N ALA A 377 11.63 -4.60 23.39
CA ALA A 377 12.69 -5.44 22.87
C ALA A 377 12.17 -6.84 22.59
N VAL A 378 12.71 -7.47 21.54
CA VAL A 378 12.38 -8.84 21.18
C VAL A 378 13.63 -9.55 20.62
N TYR A 379 13.85 -10.79 21.07
CA TYR A 379 14.86 -11.69 20.55
C TYR A 379 14.29 -13.11 20.43
N TYR A 380 14.52 -13.78 19.30
CA TYR A 380 14.08 -15.14 19.05
C TYR A 380 15.25 -16.12 19.18
N ASP A 381 15.17 -17.01 20.18
CA ASP A 381 16.07 -18.17 20.32
C ASP A 381 15.52 -19.33 19.51
N SER A 382 16.08 -19.54 18.31
CA SER A 382 15.64 -20.57 17.38
C SER A 382 15.94 -21.99 17.87
N LEU A 383 16.99 -22.19 18.69
CA LEU A 383 17.36 -23.50 19.22
C LEU A 383 16.36 -23.97 20.29
N GLN A 384 15.94 -23.06 21.16
CA GLN A 384 14.99 -23.36 22.22
C GLN A 384 13.54 -23.12 21.83
N GLN A 385 13.29 -22.44 20.70
CA GLN A 385 11.98 -21.95 20.26
C GLN A 385 11.29 -21.08 21.29
N VAL A 386 12.03 -20.05 21.72
CA VAL A 386 11.62 -19.12 22.76
C VAL A 386 11.73 -17.69 22.24
N LEU A 387 10.73 -16.88 22.55
CA LEU A 387 10.81 -15.44 22.43
C LEU A 387 11.19 -14.81 23.76
N TRP A 388 12.22 -14.00 23.74
CA TRP A 388 12.62 -13.14 24.84
C TRP A 388 12.10 -11.73 24.58
N LEU A 389 11.38 -11.17 25.54
CA LEU A 389 10.66 -9.92 25.41
C LEU A 389 11.05 -8.95 26.53
N GLY A 390 11.50 -7.76 26.15
CA GLY A 390 11.62 -6.61 27.05
C GLY A 390 10.27 -5.90 27.09
N ILE A 391 9.54 -6.02 28.19
CA ILE A 391 8.21 -5.45 28.35
C ILE A 391 8.27 -4.27 29.30
N HIS A 392 7.64 -3.15 28.92
CA HIS A 392 7.70 -1.89 29.66
C HIS A 392 7.34 -2.05 31.14
N LEU A 393 8.29 -1.70 32.02
CA LEU A 393 8.21 -1.84 33.48
C LEU A 393 7.90 -3.27 34.02
N LYS A 394 8.01 -4.28 33.16
CA LYS A 394 7.74 -5.68 33.50
C LYS A 394 8.98 -6.58 33.40
N GLY A 395 10.15 -5.98 33.11
CA GLY A 395 11.42 -6.69 33.05
C GLY A 395 11.57 -7.53 31.78
N LEU A 396 12.36 -8.61 31.90
CA LEU A 396 12.57 -9.60 30.85
C LEU A 396 11.53 -10.71 30.98
N ASN A 397 10.94 -11.08 29.85
CA ASN A 397 9.92 -12.12 29.80
C ASN A 397 10.33 -13.18 28.76
N ARG A 398 10.14 -14.44 29.09
CA ARG A 398 10.39 -15.60 28.24
C ARG A 398 9.04 -16.18 27.82
N LEU A 399 8.73 -16.18 26.54
CA LEU A 399 7.59 -16.88 25.97
C LEU A 399 8.07 -18.19 25.34
N ASP A 400 7.61 -19.30 25.87
CA ASP A 400 7.77 -20.61 25.26
C ASP A 400 6.78 -20.76 24.12
N MET A 401 7.26 -20.87 22.89
CA MET A 401 6.40 -20.84 21.70
C MET A 401 5.60 -22.14 21.51
N LYS A 402 6.04 -23.25 22.11
CA LYS A 402 5.33 -24.53 22.04
C LYS A 402 4.17 -24.59 23.02
N THR A 403 4.38 -24.09 24.23
CA THR A 403 3.40 -24.20 25.32
C THR A 403 2.59 -22.93 25.51
N GLY A 404 3.06 -21.78 24.96
CA GLY A 404 2.47 -20.47 25.21
C GLY A 404 2.72 -19.92 26.62
N HIS A 405 3.57 -20.59 27.41
CA HIS A 405 3.83 -20.22 28.80
C HIS A 405 4.79 -19.04 28.92
N PHE A 406 4.45 -18.05 29.78
CA PHE A 406 5.29 -16.92 30.13
C PHE A 406 6.05 -17.15 31.44
N THR A 407 7.37 -16.91 31.41
CA THR A 407 8.23 -16.81 32.60
C THR A 407 8.73 -15.37 32.71
N GLN A 408 8.57 -14.74 33.86
CA GLN A 408 8.94 -13.34 34.08
C GLN A 408 10.13 -13.20 35.02
N TYR A 409 11.11 -12.37 34.61
CA TYR A 409 12.27 -11.98 35.40
C TYR A 409 12.21 -10.49 35.69
N LYS A 410 12.39 -10.11 36.97
CA LYS A 410 12.27 -8.73 37.45
C LYS A 410 13.45 -8.30 38.30
N ASN A 411 13.60 -7.00 38.46
CA ASN A 411 14.43 -6.42 39.51
C ASN A 411 13.85 -6.79 40.88
N LYS A 412 14.72 -7.25 41.75
CA LYS A 412 14.43 -7.53 43.16
C LYS A 412 15.32 -6.66 44.03
N LYS A 413 14.75 -5.77 44.83
CA LYS A 413 15.49 -4.86 45.71
C LYS A 413 16.38 -5.66 46.67
N GLY A 414 17.67 -5.36 46.65
CA GLY A 414 18.66 -6.05 47.50
C GLY A 414 19.27 -7.32 46.90
N ASP A 415 18.79 -7.80 45.75
CA ASP A 415 19.34 -8.94 45.05
C ASP A 415 20.14 -8.48 43.81
N SER A 416 21.49 -8.38 43.97
CA SER A 416 22.38 -7.98 42.87
C SER A 416 22.43 -8.99 41.72
N SER A 417 21.92 -10.20 41.91
CA SER A 417 21.85 -11.22 40.86
C SER A 417 20.53 -11.14 40.07
N SER A 418 19.58 -10.30 40.46
CA SER A 418 18.35 -10.01 39.70
C SER A 418 18.61 -8.97 38.61
N LEU A 419 17.59 -8.69 37.75
CA LEU A 419 17.70 -7.63 36.73
C LEU A 419 18.07 -6.28 37.38
N PRO A 420 18.97 -5.50 36.80
CA PRO A 420 19.31 -4.16 37.30
C PRO A 420 18.15 -3.18 37.23
N SER A 421 17.26 -3.36 36.24
CA SER A 421 16.05 -2.55 36.02
C SER A 421 14.93 -3.37 35.38
N ASN A 422 13.67 -2.97 35.60
CA ASN A 422 12.51 -3.51 34.91
C ASN A 422 12.27 -2.90 33.52
N LEU A 423 13.12 -1.98 33.07
CA LEU A 423 13.16 -1.49 31.70
C LEU A 423 14.28 -2.21 30.95
N VAL A 424 13.91 -3.02 29.96
CA VAL A 424 14.82 -3.72 29.04
C VAL A 424 14.56 -3.18 27.64
N GLU A 425 15.55 -2.46 27.10
CA GLU A 425 15.44 -1.72 25.85
C GLU A 425 16.00 -2.51 24.65
N ASP A 426 16.96 -3.44 24.91
CA ASP A 426 17.52 -4.30 23.87
C ASP A 426 17.97 -5.65 24.43
N ILE A 427 17.98 -6.68 23.56
CA ILE A 427 18.32 -8.07 23.89
C ILE A 427 19.12 -8.64 22.74
N ILE A 428 20.37 -9.05 22.98
CA ILE A 428 21.19 -9.76 21.99
C ILE A 428 21.77 -11.05 22.56
N PRO A 429 22.02 -12.09 21.73
CA PRO A 429 22.65 -13.31 22.17
C PRO A 429 24.17 -13.11 22.39
N TYR A 430 24.69 -13.81 23.36
CA TYR A 430 26.14 -13.92 23.58
C TYR A 430 26.49 -15.30 24.15
N GLN A 431 27.11 -16.16 23.34
CA GLN A 431 27.39 -17.55 23.72
C GLN A 431 26.09 -18.27 24.19
N LYS A 432 26.02 -18.74 25.45
CA LYS A 432 24.83 -19.38 26.06
C LYS A 432 24.05 -18.41 26.97
N GLN A 433 24.30 -17.14 26.86
CA GLN A 433 23.72 -16.07 27.68
C GLN A 433 23.04 -15.00 26.78
N LEU A 434 22.39 -14.05 27.40
CA LEU A 434 21.87 -12.86 26.74
C LEU A 434 22.57 -11.62 27.30
N ILE A 435 22.88 -10.67 26.44
CA ILE A 435 23.27 -9.32 26.86
C ILE A 435 21.99 -8.47 26.79
N LEU A 436 21.72 -7.77 27.87
CA LEU A 436 20.55 -6.92 28.02
C LEU A 436 20.96 -5.47 28.20
N ALA A 437 20.41 -4.57 27.40
CA ALA A 437 20.41 -3.14 27.68
C ALA A 437 19.27 -2.83 28.65
N THR A 438 19.60 -2.34 29.83
CA THR A 438 18.60 -1.95 30.81
C THR A 438 18.79 -0.48 31.21
N ALA A 439 17.77 0.14 31.78
CA ALA A 439 17.87 1.53 32.24
C ALA A 439 18.95 1.74 33.32
N ASN A 440 19.44 0.69 33.98
CA ASN A 440 20.47 0.77 35.01
C ASN A 440 21.76 0.03 34.61
N GLY A 441 22.04 -0.07 33.33
CA GLY A 441 23.28 -0.62 32.81
C GLY A 441 23.10 -1.83 31.90
N VAL A 442 24.24 -2.29 31.38
CA VAL A 442 24.31 -3.46 30.49
C VAL A 442 24.67 -4.68 31.32
N THR A 443 23.91 -5.75 31.18
CA THR A 443 24.06 -6.96 32.01
C THR A 443 24.05 -8.23 31.17
N LEU A 444 24.85 -9.22 31.63
CA LEU A 444 24.74 -10.61 31.16
C LEU A 444 23.62 -11.31 31.95
N PHE A 445 22.68 -11.93 31.24
CA PHE A 445 21.62 -12.73 31.80
C PHE A 445 21.84 -14.20 31.43
N ASN A 446 21.82 -15.09 32.43
CA ASN A 446 21.89 -16.52 32.22
C ASN A 446 20.49 -17.13 32.17
N PRO A 447 20.02 -17.64 30.99
CA PRO A 447 18.69 -18.19 30.81
C PRO A 447 18.37 -19.42 31.67
N GLN A 448 19.41 -20.20 32.05
CA GLN A 448 19.23 -21.42 32.83
C GLN A 448 19.01 -21.14 34.32
N THR A 449 19.73 -20.13 34.84
CA THR A 449 19.69 -19.82 36.28
C THR A 449 18.77 -18.63 36.60
N GLY A 450 18.38 -17.85 35.57
CA GLY A 450 17.62 -16.61 35.73
C GLY A 450 18.41 -15.47 36.39
N LYS A 451 19.74 -15.61 36.52
CA LYS A 451 20.62 -14.64 37.21
C LYS A 451 21.26 -13.68 36.24
N CYS A 452 21.52 -12.47 36.72
CA CYS A 452 22.20 -11.39 36.02
C CYS A 452 23.59 -11.15 36.60
N LYS A 453 24.50 -10.73 35.72
CA LYS A 453 25.83 -10.18 36.12
C LYS A 453 26.00 -8.86 35.38
N LEU A 454 26.05 -7.75 36.13
CA LEU A 454 26.32 -6.45 35.54
C LEU A 454 27.71 -6.47 34.90
N LEU A 455 27.80 -6.08 33.59
CA LEU A 455 29.06 -6.12 32.85
C LEU A 455 30.01 -5.04 33.34
N PHE A 456 29.52 -3.84 33.56
CA PHE A 456 30.27 -2.74 34.14
C PHE A 456 29.34 -1.73 34.81
N GLN A 457 29.85 -1.08 35.83
CA GLN A 457 29.28 0.12 36.43
C GLN A 457 30.27 1.25 36.22
N ASP A 458 29.83 2.33 35.60
CA ASP A 458 30.64 3.53 35.52
C ASP A 458 30.65 4.26 36.89
N LYS A 459 31.61 3.92 37.73
CA LYS A 459 31.78 4.59 39.03
C LYS A 459 32.27 6.05 38.89
N ASN A 460 32.74 6.44 37.70
CA ASN A 460 33.36 7.76 37.45
C ASN A 460 32.45 8.66 36.58
N ALA A 461 31.21 8.26 36.30
CA ALA A 461 30.27 8.99 35.44
C ALA A 461 30.79 9.37 34.03
N LEU A 462 31.79 8.63 33.51
CA LEU A 462 32.38 8.86 32.19
C LEU A 462 31.43 8.47 31.06
N TYR A 463 30.56 7.50 31.31
CA TYR A 463 29.58 7.01 30.38
C TYR A 463 28.25 6.73 31.10
N ASN A 464 27.18 7.39 30.65
CA ASN A 464 25.87 7.24 31.29
C ASN A 464 25.12 6.01 30.74
N THR A 465 25.09 4.92 31.50
CA THR A 465 24.43 3.69 31.12
C THR A 465 22.86 3.78 31.17
N ILE A 466 22.33 4.82 31.78
CA ILE A 466 20.87 5.01 31.91
C ILE A 466 20.20 5.28 30.54
N SER A 467 20.96 5.78 29.57
CA SER A 467 20.43 6.12 28.23
C SER A 467 20.84 5.12 27.14
N THR A 468 21.17 3.89 27.51
CA THR A 468 21.51 2.82 26.53
C THR A 468 20.26 2.39 25.81
N ILE A 469 20.29 2.48 24.46
CA ILE A 469 19.13 2.21 23.59
C ILE A 469 19.36 1.06 22.62
N GLY A 470 20.61 0.72 22.30
CA GLY A 470 20.93 -0.35 21.37
C GLY A 470 22.26 -1.03 21.68
N LEU A 471 22.33 -2.31 21.34
CA LEU A 471 23.49 -3.18 21.49
C LEU A 471 23.83 -3.82 20.14
N THR A 472 25.12 -3.89 19.81
CA THR A 472 25.63 -4.60 18.63
C THR A 472 26.88 -5.36 19.01
N LEU A 473 26.91 -6.64 18.69
CA LEU A 473 28.11 -7.46 18.82
C LEU A 473 28.73 -7.58 17.44
N ASP A 474 29.97 -7.08 17.27
CA ASP A 474 30.67 -7.18 16.00
C ASP A 474 31.30 -8.57 15.80
N HIS A 475 31.79 -8.81 14.59
CA HIS A 475 32.40 -10.09 14.22
C HIS A 475 33.66 -10.45 15.03
N GLU A 476 34.31 -9.48 15.69
CA GLU A 476 35.47 -9.69 16.57
C GLU A 476 35.06 -9.96 18.01
N GLY A 477 33.76 -9.90 18.31
CA GLY A 477 33.26 -10.08 19.66
C GLY A 477 33.33 -8.83 20.52
N THR A 478 33.53 -7.63 19.92
CA THR A 478 33.43 -6.36 20.64
C THR A 478 31.97 -5.99 20.80
N LEU A 479 31.55 -5.67 22.00
CA LEU A 479 30.19 -5.17 22.27
C LEU A 479 30.16 -3.66 22.11
N TRP A 480 29.43 -3.21 21.09
CA TRP A 480 29.15 -1.80 20.86
C TRP A 480 27.81 -1.40 21.48
N ILE A 481 27.83 -0.27 22.18
CA ILE A 481 26.69 0.23 22.96
C ILE A 481 26.34 1.62 22.45
N ALA A 482 25.13 1.75 21.93
CA ALA A 482 24.55 3.03 21.51
C ALA A 482 23.90 3.75 22.70
N ASN A 483 24.20 5.04 22.83
CA ASN A 483 23.65 5.86 23.90
C ASN A 483 23.11 7.19 23.38
N ASN A 484 21.99 7.62 23.93
CA ASN A 484 21.27 8.80 23.44
C ASN A 484 21.90 10.15 23.85
N ASN A 485 22.92 10.19 24.73
CA ASN A 485 23.51 11.47 25.15
C ASN A 485 25.02 11.38 25.46
N SER A 486 25.58 10.19 25.40
CA SER A 486 26.96 9.95 25.86
C SER A 486 27.90 9.41 24.79
N GLY A 487 27.43 9.38 23.51
CA GLY A 487 28.18 8.83 22.39
C GLY A 487 28.05 7.32 22.29
N ALA A 488 29.09 6.64 21.87
CA ALA A 488 29.17 5.19 21.77
C ALA A 488 30.26 4.63 22.70
N CYS A 489 30.05 3.37 23.12
CA CYS A 489 31.04 2.64 23.90
C CYS A 489 31.34 1.29 23.22
N ALA A 490 32.61 0.94 23.10
CA ALA A 490 33.10 -0.37 22.71
C ALA A 490 33.62 -1.13 23.94
N TYR A 491 33.05 -2.29 24.26
CA TYR A 491 33.47 -3.14 25.36
C TYR A 491 34.11 -4.42 24.83
N HIS A 492 35.36 -4.69 25.27
CA HIS A 492 36.13 -5.86 24.88
C HIS A 492 36.10 -6.90 26.01
N PHE A 493 35.48 -8.05 25.78
CA PHE A 493 35.29 -9.09 26.81
C PHE A 493 36.60 -9.68 27.33
N ASP A 494 37.61 -9.87 26.47
CA ASP A 494 38.87 -10.51 26.84
C ASP A 494 39.70 -9.63 27.79
N SER A 495 39.77 -8.35 27.51
CA SER A 495 40.53 -7.40 28.32
C SER A 495 39.71 -6.74 29.44
N GLN A 496 38.38 -6.89 29.40
CA GLN A 496 37.41 -6.20 30.27
C GLN A 496 37.54 -4.67 30.23
N LYS A 497 38.08 -4.13 29.14
CA LYS A 497 38.26 -2.68 28.91
C LYS A 497 37.16 -2.16 28.01
N PHE A 498 36.92 -0.87 28.14
CA PHE A 498 36.00 -0.16 27.22
C PHE A 498 36.66 1.12 26.70
N SER A 499 36.32 1.45 25.45
CA SER A 499 36.65 2.71 24.78
C SER A 499 35.39 3.55 24.64
N ILE A 500 35.49 4.86 24.87
CA ILE A 500 34.34 5.78 24.76
C ILE A 500 34.60 6.74 23.61
N TYR A 501 33.65 6.77 22.68
CA TYR A 501 33.65 7.64 21.52
C TYR A 501 32.63 8.75 21.70
N LYS A 502 33.08 9.99 21.62
CA LYS A 502 32.25 11.20 21.79
C LYS A 502 32.51 12.20 20.69
N HIS A 503 31.51 13.04 20.45
CA HIS A 503 31.67 14.21 19.60
C HIS A 503 32.68 15.19 20.23
N LYS A 504 33.61 15.70 19.41
CA LYS A 504 34.59 16.73 19.78
C LYS A 504 34.59 17.81 18.70
N ASN A 505 34.17 19.03 19.03
CA ASN A 505 34.15 20.15 18.10
C ASN A 505 35.49 20.46 17.42
N SER A 506 36.61 20.15 18.12
CA SER A 506 37.99 20.33 17.63
C SER A 506 38.46 19.24 16.69
N ASN A 507 37.74 18.12 16.56
CA ASN A 507 38.14 16.99 15.74
C ASN A 507 37.04 16.59 14.75
N LYS A 508 37.25 16.89 13.47
CA LYS A 508 36.32 16.56 12.37
C LYS A 508 36.15 15.06 12.13
N HIS A 509 37.02 14.24 12.68
CA HIS A 509 36.99 12.79 12.58
C HIS A 509 36.52 12.12 13.88
N SER A 510 35.99 12.87 14.85
CA SER A 510 35.25 12.29 15.98
C SER A 510 33.84 11.94 15.56
N LEU A 511 33.08 11.22 16.39
CA LEU A 511 31.65 11.06 16.21
C LEU A 511 30.98 12.40 15.90
N SER A 512 30.03 12.42 14.96
CA SER A 512 29.34 13.65 14.55
C SER A 512 28.33 14.15 15.61
N SER A 513 27.82 13.23 16.46
CA SER A 513 26.89 13.53 17.57
C SER A 513 27.18 12.62 18.78
N ASN A 514 26.77 13.07 19.98
CA ASN A 514 26.71 12.23 21.18
C ASN A 514 25.41 11.45 21.33
N SER A 515 24.43 11.70 20.46
CA SER A 515 23.14 11.00 20.43
C SER A 515 23.17 9.94 19.32
N ILE A 516 23.42 8.69 19.71
CA ILE A 516 23.52 7.54 18.79
C ILE A 516 22.27 6.69 18.93
N ASN A 517 21.51 6.54 17.83
CA ASN A 517 20.26 5.77 17.81
C ASN A 517 20.50 4.27 17.58
N SER A 518 21.40 3.91 16.67
CA SER A 518 21.73 2.50 16.40
C SER A 518 23.17 2.36 15.90
N ILE A 519 23.74 1.17 16.08
CA ILE A 519 25.04 0.78 15.53
C ILE A 519 24.80 -0.48 14.72
N TYR A 520 25.38 -0.55 13.53
CA TYR A 520 25.15 -1.66 12.60
C TYR A 520 26.48 -2.09 11.95
N GLU A 521 26.75 -3.39 11.97
CA GLU A 521 27.84 -3.99 11.21
C GLU A 521 27.30 -4.58 9.92
N ASP A 522 27.86 -4.16 8.78
CA ASP A 522 27.49 -4.71 7.47
C ASP A 522 28.26 -5.99 7.11
N SER A 523 27.93 -6.62 5.99
CA SER A 523 28.58 -7.85 5.53
C SER A 523 30.07 -7.69 5.18
N GLN A 524 30.52 -6.44 4.92
CA GLN A 524 31.91 -6.08 4.70
C GLN A 524 32.66 -5.73 5.99
N LYS A 525 32.04 -5.97 7.16
CA LYS A 525 32.61 -5.69 8.49
C LYS A 525 32.82 -4.20 8.78
N ARG A 526 32.10 -3.33 8.09
CA ARG A 526 32.09 -1.89 8.34
C ARG A 526 31.08 -1.59 9.44
N LEU A 527 31.46 -0.76 10.41
CA LEU A 527 30.60 -0.34 11.52
C LEU A 527 30.02 1.04 11.23
N TRP A 528 28.69 1.11 11.22
CA TRP A 528 27.91 2.29 10.93
C TRP A 528 27.15 2.77 12.16
N PHE A 529 27.15 4.07 12.39
CA PHE A 529 26.51 4.70 13.55
C PHE A 529 25.46 5.69 13.08
N SER A 530 24.20 5.44 13.40
CA SER A 530 23.12 6.39 13.13
C SER A 530 23.03 7.42 14.25
N THR A 531 22.91 8.70 13.86
CA THR A 531 22.84 9.79 14.83
C THR A 531 21.48 10.50 14.78
N ASN A 532 21.09 11.12 15.87
CA ASN A 532 19.83 11.84 15.98
C ASN A 532 19.87 13.26 15.39
N GLU A 533 21.04 13.76 14.96
CA GLU A 533 21.15 15.18 14.54
C GLU A 533 22.09 15.39 13.33
N ASN A 534 23.11 14.57 13.18
CA ASN A 534 24.23 14.86 12.28
C ASN A 534 24.50 13.79 11.23
N GLY A 535 23.51 12.93 10.92
CA GLY A 535 23.59 11.96 9.84
C GLY A 535 24.19 10.63 10.24
N LEU A 536 24.97 10.03 9.35
CA LEU A 536 25.53 8.69 9.44
C LEU A 536 27.05 8.75 9.60
N ASP A 537 27.59 8.06 10.58
CA ASP A 537 29.03 7.92 10.78
C ASP A 537 29.51 6.51 10.41
N LEU A 538 30.61 6.41 9.69
CA LEU A 538 31.35 5.19 9.41
C LEU A 538 32.63 5.15 10.25
N TYR A 539 32.77 4.14 11.09
CA TYR A 539 34.01 3.92 11.88
C TYR A 539 35.12 3.38 11.00
N ARG A 540 36.32 3.97 11.12
CA ARG A 540 37.55 3.51 10.49
C ARG A 540 38.46 2.92 11.55
N LYS A 541 38.60 1.62 11.54
CA LYS A 541 39.36 0.88 12.53
C LYS A 541 40.85 1.19 12.49
N GLU A 542 41.43 1.38 11.31
CA GLU A 542 42.87 1.60 11.11
C GLU A 542 43.36 2.92 11.73
N THR A 543 42.49 3.92 11.78
CA THR A 543 42.81 5.26 12.32
C THR A 543 42.09 5.55 13.63
N ASP A 544 41.19 4.64 14.06
CA ASP A 544 40.36 4.78 15.27
C ASP A 544 39.55 6.09 15.26
N ASP A 545 38.90 6.39 14.11
CA ASP A 545 38.15 7.62 13.87
C ASP A 545 36.92 7.40 13.00
N PHE A 546 36.22 8.48 12.61
CA PHE A 546 34.94 8.41 11.88
C PHE A 546 34.94 9.25 10.61
N ILE A 547 34.18 8.77 9.58
CA ILE A 547 33.76 9.54 8.41
C ILE A 547 32.29 9.82 8.55
N ASN A 548 31.88 11.09 8.42
CA ASN A 548 30.50 11.51 8.50
C ASN A 548 29.89 11.72 7.10
N PHE A 549 28.64 11.19 6.94
CA PHE A 549 27.75 11.39 5.80
C PHE A 549 26.53 12.19 6.26
N ASP A 550 26.31 13.36 5.68
CA ASP A 550 25.24 14.25 6.08
C ASP A 550 24.40 14.76 4.90
N LYS A 551 23.30 15.46 5.20
CA LYS A 551 22.40 16.04 4.20
C LYS A 551 23.11 17.02 3.26
N ARG A 552 24.04 17.84 3.76
CA ARG A 552 24.67 18.91 2.96
C ARG A 552 25.76 18.36 2.04
N LYS A 553 26.53 17.38 2.50
CA LYS A 553 27.68 16.85 1.76
C LYS A 553 27.31 15.73 0.80
N ASN A 554 26.35 14.88 1.21
CA ASN A 554 26.09 13.61 0.52
C ASN A 554 24.65 13.48 0.01
N GLY A 555 23.77 14.48 0.23
CA GLY A 555 22.40 14.46 -0.26
C GLY A 555 21.45 13.57 0.54
N LEU A 556 21.75 13.25 1.80
CA LEU A 556 20.86 12.53 2.70
C LEU A 556 19.53 13.31 2.90
N ALA A 557 18.39 12.63 2.95
CA ALA A 557 17.08 13.28 3.13
C ALA A 557 16.99 14.07 4.43
N SER A 558 17.52 13.51 5.50
CA SER A 558 17.56 14.13 6.83
C SER A 558 18.80 13.69 7.61
N ASN A 559 19.26 14.55 8.52
CA ASN A 559 20.33 14.22 9.45
C ASN A 559 19.85 13.42 10.68
N VAL A 560 18.55 13.23 10.85
CA VAL A 560 17.96 12.36 11.88
C VAL A 560 17.85 10.96 11.31
N ILE A 561 18.69 10.02 11.78
CA ILE A 561 18.66 8.64 11.31
C ILE A 561 18.24 7.73 12.47
N TYR A 562 17.20 6.93 12.25
CA TYR A 562 16.70 5.99 13.24
C TYR A 562 17.41 4.63 13.17
N ASN A 563 17.43 4.00 11.98
CA ASN A 563 17.98 2.66 11.81
C ASN A 563 18.73 2.50 10.49
N ILE A 564 19.54 1.45 10.45
CA ILE A 564 20.38 1.06 9.32
C ILE A 564 20.10 -0.40 8.97
N CYS A 565 20.07 -0.71 7.67
CA CYS A 565 19.96 -2.07 7.16
C CYS A 565 20.74 -2.20 5.85
N GLU A 566 21.53 -3.25 5.72
CA GLU A 566 22.19 -3.57 4.45
C GLU A 566 21.21 -4.14 3.43
N LEU A 567 21.13 -3.53 2.24
CA LEU A 567 20.42 -4.09 1.08
C LEU A 567 21.32 -5.06 0.31
N SER A 568 22.54 -4.62 0.01
CA SER A 568 23.61 -5.40 -0.61
C SER A 568 24.96 -4.87 -0.12
N PRO A 569 26.11 -5.54 -0.36
CA PRO A 569 27.43 -5.14 0.17
C PRO A 569 27.83 -3.70 -0.09
N GLU A 570 27.28 -3.06 -1.12
CA GLU A 570 27.56 -1.66 -1.48
C GLU A 570 26.38 -0.71 -1.25
N LYS A 571 25.24 -1.21 -0.75
CA LYS A 571 24.04 -0.41 -0.54
C LYS A 571 23.50 -0.53 0.87
N LEU A 572 23.34 0.60 1.54
CA LEU A 572 22.71 0.68 2.86
C LEU A 572 21.41 1.47 2.80
N LEU A 573 20.37 0.94 3.39
CA LEU A 573 19.13 1.65 3.66
C LEU A 573 19.22 2.27 5.06
N VAL A 574 18.90 3.56 5.16
CA VAL A 574 18.78 4.27 6.43
C VAL A 574 17.37 4.87 6.53
N THR A 575 16.69 4.66 7.67
CA THR A 575 15.40 5.28 7.95
C THR A 575 15.60 6.61 8.65
N THR A 576 14.80 7.62 8.27
CA THR A 576 14.88 8.99 8.75
C THR A 576 13.51 9.51 9.18
N ASP A 577 13.45 10.69 9.79
CA ASP A 577 12.19 11.39 10.09
C ASP A 577 11.42 11.86 8.84
N LYS A 578 12.05 11.80 7.65
CA LYS A 578 11.47 12.22 6.36
C LYS A 578 11.32 11.08 5.34
N GLY A 579 11.27 9.85 5.80
CA GLY A 579 11.26 8.69 4.93
C GLY A 579 12.53 7.85 5.07
N PHE A 580 13.01 7.25 4.00
CA PHE A 580 14.27 6.51 4.03
C PHE A 580 15.19 6.93 2.87
N SER A 581 16.49 6.69 3.06
CA SER A 581 17.50 6.94 2.03
C SER A 581 18.33 5.67 1.80
N ILE A 582 18.77 5.46 0.58
CA ILE A 582 19.69 4.38 0.21
C ILE A 582 21.02 5.01 -0.16
N LEU A 583 22.06 4.69 0.62
CA LEU A 583 23.45 5.02 0.31
C LEU A 583 23.98 4.04 -0.71
N ASP A 584 24.47 4.53 -1.84
CA ASP A 584 25.42 3.84 -2.70
C ASP A 584 26.83 4.15 -2.19
N TYR A 585 27.48 3.18 -1.56
CA TYR A 585 28.78 3.40 -0.93
C TYR A 585 29.91 3.67 -1.93
N GLN A 586 29.83 3.08 -3.12
CA GLN A 586 30.86 3.28 -4.17
C GLN A 586 30.86 4.73 -4.67
N HIS A 587 29.68 5.28 -4.90
CA HIS A 587 29.49 6.66 -5.36
C HIS A 587 29.43 7.68 -4.22
N LYS A 588 29.24 7.24 -2.96
CA LYS A 588 29.03 8.07 -1.76
C LYS A 588 27.84 9.02 -1.89
N GLU A 589 26.78 8.57 -2.57
CA GLU A 589 25.56 9.32 -2.84
C GLU A 589 24.35 8.64 -2.23
N PHE A 590 23.36 9.45 -1.81
CA PHE A 590 22.08 8.97 -1.32
C PHE A 590 20.98 9.13 -2.37
N ARG A 591 20.14 8.10 -2.49
CA ARG A 591 18.85 8.17 -3.16
C ARG A 591 17.75 8.21 -2.08
N ASN A 592 16.89 9.24 -2.14
CA ASN A 592 15.87 9.51 -1.12
C ASN A 592 14.49 9.04 -1.56
N TYR A 593 13.69 8.58 -0.56
CA TYR A 593 12.31 8.13 -0.69
C TYR A 593 11.50 8.74 0.46
N ASP A 594 10.84 9.86 0.19
CA ASP A 594 10.10 10.69 1.16
C ASP A 594 8.58 10.56 1.03
N GLU A 595 8.06 10.15 -0.14
CA GLU A 595 6.65 9.89 -0.36
C GLU A 595 6.26 8.48 0.11
N LEU A 596 6.15 8.29 1.42
CA LEU A 596 5.75 7.01 2.00
C LEU A 596 4.28 7.03 2.42
N PRO A 597 3.57 5.88 2.35
CA PRO A 597 2.22 5.77 2.91
C PRO A 597 2.20 5.65 4.45
N LEU A 598 3.18 6.24 5.11
CA LEU A 598 3.33 6.34 6.55
C LEU A 598 3.41 7.80 6.98
N SER A 599 2.73 8.18 8.07
CA SER A 599 2.81 9.56 8.57
C SER A 599 4.19 9.89 9.14
N CYS A 600 4.77 8.98 9.95
CA CYS A 600 6.11 9.07 10.49
C CYS A 600 6.69 7.66 10.60
N ILE A 601 8.00 7.51 10.40
CA ILE A 601 8.70 6.25 10.69
C ILE A 601 8.96 6.17 12.20
N SER A 602 8.78 4.99 12.77
CA SER A 602 9.07 4.72 14.18
C SER A 602 10.55 4.36 14.37
N GLU A 603 11.10 4.76 15.51
CA GLU A 603 12.42 4.31 15.95
C GLU A 603 12.44 2.77 16.12
N ASN A 604 13.56 2.14 15.76
CA ASN A 604 13.75 0.69 15.84
C ASN A 604 12.76 -0.18 15.03
N ALA A 605 12.05 0.39 14.08
CA ALA A 605 11.04 -0.29 13.28
C ALA A 605 11.49 -0.57 11.83
N LEU A 606 12.70 -1.12 11.67
CA LEU A 606 13.27 -1.54 10.39
C LEU A 606 13.69 -3.01 10.49
N TYR A 607 13.28 -3.82 9.52
CA TYR A 607 13.67 -5.23 9.45
C TYR A 607 13.81 -5.70 8.00
N LYS A 608 14.86 -6.47 7.71
CA LYS A 608 15.04 -7.19 6.44
C LYS A 608 14.84 -8.69 6.67
N SER A 609 13.86 -9.27 6.00
CA SER A 609 13.60 -10.70 6.08
C SER A 609 14.70 -11.53 5.39
N ARG A 610 14.77 -12.81 5.70
CA ARG A 610 15.67 -13.76 5.02
C ARG A 610 15.43 -13.87 3.52
N LYS A 611 14.23 -13.50 3.05
CA LYS A 611 13.87 -13.44 1.62
C LYS A 611 14.18 -12.10 0.96
N GLY A 612 14.81 -11.17 1.69
CA GLY A 612 15.19 -9.85 1.19
C GLY A 612 14.06 -8.82 1.17
N GLU A 613 12.87 -9.14 1.71
CA GLU A 613 11.79 -8.17 1.87
C GLU A 613 12.11 -7.22 3.02
N ILE A 614 12.00 -5.93 2.78
CA ILE A 614 12.27 -4.86 3.75
C ILE A 614 10.95 -4.45 4.39
N PHE A 615 10.92 -4.36 5.71
CA PHE A 615 9.78 -3.90 6.49
C PHE A 615 10.15 -2.62 7.22
N ILE A 616 9.34 -1.56 7.06
CA ILE A 616 9.48 -0.29 7.76
C ILE A 616 8.20 -0.01 8.52
N GLY A 617 8.29 0.13 9.82
CA GLY A 617 7.17 0.48 10.69
C GLY A 617 7.09 1.98 10.95
N GLY A 618 5.87 2.46 11.16
CA GLY A 618 5.59 3.86 11.48
C GLY A 618 4.52 4.00 12.55
N THR A 619 4.03 5.23 12.71
CA THR A 619 2.97 5.56 13.66
C THR A 619 1.56 5.28 13.13
N THR A 620 1.42 4.96 11.84
CA THR A 620 0.15 4.69 11.17
C THR A 620 0.08 3.31 10.53
N GLY A 621 0.99 2.40 10.88
CA GLY A 621 1.11 1.05 10.34
C GLY A 621 2.52 0.71 9.91
N MET A 622 2.63 -0.25 9.00
CA MET A 622 3.90 -0.75 8.47
C MET A 622 3.82 -0.87 6.95
N ILE A 623 4.94 -0.71 6.27
CA ILE A 623 5.09 -1.01 4.84
C ILE A 623 6.12 -2.10 4.61
N SER A 624 6.01 -2.81 3.49
CA SER A 624 7.10 -3.65 2.97
C SER A 624 7.30 -3.48 1.47
N PHE A 625 8.52 -3.80 1.00
CA PHE A 625 8.92 -3.77 -0.40
C PHE A 625 10.15 -4.63 -0.62
N GLN A 626 10.47 -4.93 -1.87
CA GLN A 626 11.75 -5.51 -2.26
C GLN A 626 12.62 -4.45 -2.95
N GLU A 627 13.95 -4.59 -2.92
CA GLU A 627 14.86 -3.63 -3.54
C GLU A 627 14.54 -3.40 -5.03
N LYS A 628 14.19 -4.46 -5.76
CA LYS A 628 13.80 -4.39 -7.18
C LYS A 628 12.58 -3.49 -7.44
N ASP A 629 11.65 -3.38 -6.46
CA ASP A 629 10.45 -2.58 -6.60
C ASP A 629 10.77 -1.08 -6.61
N LEU A 630 11.90 -0.69 -6.00
CA LEU A 630 12.38 0.69 -5.93
C LEU A 630 12.96 1.23 -7.25
N GLU A 631 13.34 0.36 -8.19
CA GLU A 631 13.82 0.79 -9.51
C GLU A 631 12.71 1.48 -10.31
N GLN A 632 11.46 1.13 -10.04
CA GLN A 632 10.26 1.70 -10.66
C GLN A 632 9.73 2.95 -9.93
N ALA A 633 10.32 3.32 -8.77
CA ALA A 633 9.88 4.47 -8.00
C ALA A 633 10.14 5.79 -8.77
N PRO A 634 9.19 6.74 -8.77
CA PRO A 634 9.45 8.06 -9.31
C PRO A 634 10.62 8.70 -8.55
N ARG A 635 11.54 9.29 -9.30
CA ARG A 635 12.68 10.02 -8.71
C ARG A 635 12.15 11.33 -8.15
N SER A 636 12.21 11.51 -6.83
CA SER A 636 12.12 12.85 -6.23
C SER A 636 13.43 13.57 -6.52
N TYR A 637 13.36 14.68 -7.25
CA TYR A 637 14.49 15.57 -7.52
C TYR A 637 14.62 16.63 -6.43
#